data_05c1f8e9077a83357873c4c9f4701742
#
_entry.id   05c1f8e9077a83357873c4c9f4701742
#
_cell.length_a   1.000
_cell.length_b   1.000
_cell.length_c   1.000
_cell.angle_alpha   90.00
_cell.angle_beta   90.00
_cell.angle_gamma   90.00
#
_symmetry.space_group_name_H-M   'P 1'
#
loop_
_entity.id
_entity.type
_entity.pdbx_description
1 polymer ?
#
loop_
_entity_poly.entity_id
_entity_poly.type
_entity_poly.pdbx_seq_one_letter_code
_entity_poly.pdbx_strand_id
1 'polypeptide(L)'
;MTECEAVCSYHLNTGKPPLERELPPGHHAQHNLMDGYCMFNHVAVAARYAQQKHDIQRVLIVDWDVHHGQGTQFTFDQDPSVLYFSIHRYEHGQFWPHLKASNWSATGFGRGQGYNINVPWNQVGMRDADYIAAFLRILLPVALEFQPQLVLVAAGYDALQGDPKGKMAATPAGFAQLTHMLMGLAGGKLILSLEGGYNYRSLAEGVSASLHTLLGDPCPMLESPGAPCLSARTSISCTLVALKPFWEVLMQSAETLEEDCVEKDKEEGPWEPPVPQIMAWPMLCARTGLIYDRRMMNHYNLWDNHHPEMPQRISRIMCHLEGLGLTERCLTLPARPATDAELLTCHRWGWNHLTAHQCSSHASSAEYIARLRATENMKTRELHREGANFDSIYICPSTFTCAQLATGAVCRLVEAVLAGEVLNGTAVVRPPGHHAEWDAACGFCFFNSVAVAARHAQAISGHALRILIVDWDIHHGNGTQHIFEDDPSVLYMSLHRYDHGTFFPMGNEGASSQIGQAPGVGFTVNVAWNGPRMGDPDYLAAWHRLVLPIAYEFNPELVLVSAGFDAAQGDPLGGCQVSPEGYAHLTHLLMGLANGRIILILEGGYNLTSISESMAACTRTLLGDPPPLLGPLRPPLSGALASISETVHVHRRYWRSLRIRKVEDKEEEPSNSGLVTKKEPQPANPGSAKGMARPEENILEAGMGKATSASPVEESIPGQAKSEIATVELAKDKSLEVATGGAMLDQTTSEGPVGHTKLASCTDSQTPPSSPVQGTTPYIFPRNLIESLRTLELSNKTQKAPDSQTPEEKLLGEAAGGQDLDDSKLMGFGDTDEATFYAVTPLPWCPHLTAVCPIPAAGLDVTQPCQDCGSLQENWVCLSCYQVCCGRYINAHMIQHHEDLGHPLVLSFVDLSTWCYHCQAYVHHQALLDVKNLAHQNKFGEDMPRPH
;
A
#
# COMPACT_ATOMS: atom_id res chain seq x y z
N MET A 1 -2.68 -17.20 29.56
CA MET A 1 -2.73 -16.40 28.34
C MET A 1 -3.22 -17.32 27.24
N THR A 2 -4.24 -16.95 26.49
CA THR A 2 -4.58 -17.64 25.25
C THR A 2 -3.43 -17.42 24.23
N GLU A 3 -3.30 -18.27 23.23
CA GLU A 3 -2.30 -18.08 22.17
C GLU A 3 -2.50 -16.73 21.48
N CYS A 4 -3.74 -16.33 21.25
CA CYS A 4 -4.12 -15.02 20.69
C CYS A 4 -3.63 -13.83 21.53
N GLU A 5 -3.70 -13.91 22.87
CA GLU A 5 -3.14 -12.88 23.77
C GLU A 5 -1.61 -12.78 23.63
N ALA A 6 -0.93 -13.94 23.50
CA ALA A 6 0.51 -13.99 23.31
C ALA A 6 0.94 -13.41 21.96
N VAL A 7 0.22 -13.74 20.88
CA VAL A 7 0.46 -13.24 19.53
C VAL A 7 0.19 -11.73 19.46
N CYS A 8 -0.91 -11.27 20.04
CA CYS A 8 -1.23 -9.83 20.12
C CYS A 8 -0.13 -9.05 20.86
N SER A 9 0.33 -9.58 22.00
CA SER A 9 1.43 -8.99 22.77
C SER A 9 2.74 -8.96 21.99
N TYR A 10 3.06 -10.04 21.28
CA TYR A 10 4.24 -10.11 20.42
C TYR A 10 4.21 -9.06 19.32
N HIS A 11 3.09 -8.97 18.58
CA HIS A 11 2.94 -8.01 17.49
C HIS A 11 3.01 -6.56 17.98
N LEU A 12 2.27 -6.21 19.02
CA LEU A 12 2.28 -4.87 19.60
C LEU A 12 3.66 -4.44 20.11
N ASN A 13 4.47 -5.40 20.59
CA ASN A 13 5.82 -5.11 21.10
C ASN A 13 6.90 -5.14 20.00
N THR A 14 6.71 -5.89 18.92
CA THR A 14 7.75 -6.12 17.89
C THR A 14 7.45 -5.48 16.55
N GLY A 15 6.17 -5.12 16.29
CA GLY A 15 5.72 -4.58 15.00
C GLY A 15 5.73 -5.57 13.84
N LYS A 16 5.92 -6.88 14.11
CA LYS A 16 5.92 -7.91 13.06
C LYS A 16 4.55 -8.55 12.93
N PRO A 17 3.96 -8.65 11.73
CA PRO A 17 2.65 -9.24 11.52
C PRO A 17 2.68 -10.76 11.76
N PRO A 18 1.81 -11.31 12.60
CA PRO A 18 1.64 -12.74 12.79
C PRO A 18 0.39 -13.27 12.07
N LEU A 19 0.45 -14.52 11.63
CA LEU A 19 -0.70 -15.35 11.30
C LEU A 19 -0.90 -16.38 12.40
N GLU A 20 -2.07 -16.39 13.04
CA GLU A 20 -2.40 -17.32 14.10
C GLU A 20 -3.25 -18.48 13.55
N ARG A 21 -2.88 -19.71 13.91
CA ARG A 21 -3.60 -20.95 13.54
C ARG A 21 -4.30 -21.50 14.76
N GLU A 22 -5.54 -21.12 14.97
CA GLU A 22 -6.35 -21.65 16.06
C GLU A 22 -7.47 -22.58 15.56
N LEU A 23 -7.68 -23.67 16.25
CA LEU A 23 -8.85 -24.54 16.19
C LEU A 23 -9.28 -24.87 17.61
N PRO A 24 -10.56 -24.76 17.94
CA PRO A 24 -11.75 -24.45 17.12
C PRO A 24 -11.85 -22.95 16.79
N PRO A 25 -12.69 -22.56 15.77
CA PRO A 25 -12.95 -21.15 15.42
C PRO A 25 -13.62 -20.38 16.57
N GLY A 26 -13.73 -19.04 16.47
CA GLY A 26 -14.12 -18.21 17.60
C GLY A 26 -15.29 -17.25 17.37
N HIS A 27 -15.51 -16.69 16.17
CA HIS A 27 -16.34 -15.51 15.95
C HIS A 27 -17.86 -15.72 16.24
N HIS A 28 -18.34 -16.95 16.31
CA HIS A 28 -19.75 -17.26 16.70
C HIS A 28 -19.96 -17.38 18.21
N ALA A 29 -18.89 -17.57 19.01
CA ALA A 29 -19.03 -17.71 20.45
C ALA A 29 -19.52 -16.41 21.11
N GLN A 30 -20.65 -16.50 21.83
CA GLN A 30 -21.27 -15.41 22.55
C GLN A 30 -20.85 -15.40 24.02
N HIS A 31 -21.33 -14.44 24.82
CA HIS A 31 -20.99 -14.31 26.23
C HIS A 31 -21.24 -15.59 27.07
N ASN A 32 -22.29 -16.35 26.74
CA ASN A 32 -22.73 -17.49 27.53
C ASN A 32 -23.22 -18.66 26.66
N LEU A 33 -22.94 -18.61 25.35
CA LEU A 33 -23.40 -19.61 24.41
C LEU A 33 -22.29 -19.94 23.42
N MET A 34 -21.95 -21.20 23.31
CA MET A 34 -21.14 -21.76 22.24
C MET A 34 -22.02 -21.98 21.02
N ASP A 35 -21.55 -21.58 19.85
CA ASP A 35 -22.30 -21.70 18.60
C ASP A 35 -21.34 -21.87 17.41
N GLY A 36 -21.81 -22.40 16.29
CA GLY A 36 -21.08 -22.48 15.03
C GLY A 36 -19.67 -23.06 15.14
N TYR A 37 -19.47 -24.12 15.94
CA TYR A 37 -18.19 -24.76 16.26
C TYR A 37 -17.26 -23.92 17.18
N CYS A 38 -17.66 -22.71 17.56
CA CYS A 38 -16.88 -21.80 18.37
C CYS A 38 -17.14 -22.01 19.87
N MET A 39 -16.06 -22.07 20.67
CA MET A 39 -16.12 -22.19 22.12
C MET A 39 -15.78 -20.89 22.83
N PHE A 40 -14.71 -20.22 22.40
CA PHE A 40 -14.29 -18.90 22.88
C PHE A 40 -14.11 -17.98 21.68
N ASN A 41 -14.48 -16.71 21.84
CA ASN A 41 -14.29 -15.73 20.77
C ASN A 41 -12.87 -15.15 20.84
N HIS A 42 -11.96 -15.69 20.02
CA HIS A 42 -10.54 -15.37 20.02
C HIS A 42 -10.30 -13.90 19.69
N VAL A 43 -10.93 -13.38 18.62
CA VAL A 43 -10.77 -11.99 18.16
C VAL A 43 -11.28 -11.01 19.21
N ALA A 44 -12.44 -11.31 19.84
CA ALA A 44 -12.99 -10.48 20.90
C ALA A 44 -12.11 -10.46 22.16
N VAL A 45 -11.58 -11.61 22.54
CA VAL A 45 -10.64 -11.73 23.68
C VAL A 45 -9.35 -10.96 23.37
N ALA A 46 -8.79 -11.10 22.17
CA ALA A 46 -7.59 -10.39 21.73
C ALA A 46 -7.80 -8.85 21.73
N ALA A 47 -8.94 -8.37 21.24
CA ALA A 47 -9.30 -6.95 21.25
C ALA A 47 -9.33 -6.40 22.69
N ARG A 48 -10.02 -7.10 23.60
CA ARG A 48 -10.08 -6.70 25.03
C ARG A 48 -8.72 -6.79 25.72
N TYR A 49 -7.93 -7.78 25.39
CA TYR A 49 -6.57 -7.92 25.92
C TYR A 49 -5.68 -6.75 25.46
N ALA A 50 -5.71 -6.40 24.17
CA ALA A 50 -4.98 -5.27 23.62
C ALA A 50 -5.35 -3.96 24.32
N GLN A 51 -6.66 -3.72 24.53
CA GLN A 51 -7.17 -2.56 25.24
C GLN A 51 -6.70 -2.52 26.71
N GLN A 52 -6.73 -3.65 27.42
CA GLN A 52 -6.42 -3.71 28.86
C GLN A 52 -4.91 -3.71 29.18
N LYS A 53 -4.09 -4.25 28.29
CA LYS A 53 -2.66 -4.51 28.55
C LYS A 53 -1.70 -3.64 27.75
N HIS A 54 -2.17 -3.08 26.60
CA HIS A 54 -1.30 -2.37 25.67
C HIS A 54 -1.80 -0.95 25.36
N ASP A 55 -2.73 -0.43 26.16
CA ASP A 55 -3.29 0.93 26.01
C ASP A 55 -3.86 1.25 24.60
N ILE A 56 -4.32 0.22 23.91
CA ILE A 56 -5.01 0.36 22.62
C ILE A 56 -6.42 0.90 22.88
N GLN A 57 -6.75 2.06 22.30
CA GLN A 57 -8.06 2.71 22.48
C GLN A 57 -9.03 2.33 21.38
N ARG A 58 -8.57 2.13 20.15
CA ARG A 58 -9.42 1.85 18.99
C ARG A 58 -8.94 0.60 18.26
N VAL A 59 -9.83 -0.39 18.17
CA VAL A 59 -9.57 -1.66 17.47
C VAL A 59 -10.56 -1.79 16.31
N LEU A 60 -10.06 -2.10 15.12
CA LEU A 60 -10.87 -2.54 14.00
C LEU A 60 -10.87 -4.06 13.97
N ILE A 61 -12.06 -4.67 13.94
CA ILE A 61 -12.22 -6.10 13.68
C ILE A 61 -12.88 -6.25 12.31
N VAL A 62 -12.19 -6.92 11.38
CA VAL A 62 -12.70 -7.27 10.06
C VAL A 62 -13.01 -8.76 10.04
N ASP A 63 -14.24 -9.10 9.77
CA ASP A 63 -14.72 -10.47 9.69
C ASP A 63 -15.10 -10.77 8.23
N TRP A 64 -14.28 -11.53 7.55
CA TRP A 64 -14.53 -11.94 6.16
C TRP A 64 -14.87 -13.41 5.99
N ASP A 65 -15.10 -14.14 7.12
CA ASP A 65 -15.73 -15.43 7.08
C ASP A 65 -17.07 -15.33 6.35
N VAL A 66 -17.44 -16.38 5.62
CA VAL A 66 -18.70 -16.36 4.86
C VAL A 66 -19.93 -16.35 5.75
N HIS A 67 -19.78 -16.78 7.02
CA HIS A 67 -20.85 -16.72 8.03
C HIS A 67 -20.76 -15.43 8.84
N HIS A 68 -21.90 -14.90 9.26
CA HIS A 68 -21.92 -13.75 10.15
C HIS A 68 -21.40 -14.11 11.54
N GLY A 69 -20.41 -13.37 12.03
CA GLY A 69 -19.84 -13.53 13.36
C GLY A 69 -20.68 -12.87 14.45
N GLN A 70 -21.87 -13.41 14.72
CA GLN A 70 -22.81 -12.83 15.69
C GLN A 70 -22.25 -12.73 17.12
N GLY A 71 -21.34 -13.62 17.49
CA GLY A 71 -20.68 -13.58 18.80
C GLY A 71 -19.81 -12.34 18.97
N THR A 72 -19.07 -11.98 17.95
CA THR A 72 -18.25 -10.76 17.90
C THR A 72 -19.13 -9.52 17.87
N GLN A 73 -20.15 -9.48 17.01
CA GLN A 73 -21.10 -8.38 16.94
C GLN A 73 -21.74 -8.09 18.30
N PHE A 74 -22.33 -9.09 18.97
CA PHE A 74 -23.01 -8.93 20.26
C PHE A 74 -22.07 -8.58 21.41
N THR A 75 -20.78 -8.84 21.27
CA THR A 75 -19.77 -8.42 22.25
C THR A 75 -19.45 -6.93 22.18
N PHE A 76 -19.57 -6.33 20.98
CA PHE A 76 -19.12 -4.96 20.73
C PHE A 76 -20.21 -4.00 20.25
N ASP A 77 -21.46 -4.43 20.07
CA ASP A 77 -22.55 -3.63 19.47
C ASP A 77 -22.93 -2.35 20.24
N GLN A 78 -22.43 -2.17 21.48
CA GLN A 78 -22.57 -0.95 22.30
C GLN A 78 -21.28 -0.21 22.57
N ASP A 79 -20.16 -0.67 22.00
CA ASP A 79 -18.82 -0.18 22.32
C ASP A 79 -18.17 0.58 21.16
N PRO A 80 -18.11 1.92 21.19
CA PRO A 80 -17.53 2.73 20.13
C PRO A 80 -16.00 2.64 20.06
N SER A 81 -15.34 1.95 20.98
CA SER A 81 -13.89 1.71 20.90
C SER A 81 -13.50 0.56 19.98
N VAL A 82 -14.49 -0.23 19.52
CA VAL A 82 -14.30 -1.33 18.58
C VAL A 82 -15.22 -1.12 17.38
N LEU A 83 -14.61 -0.98 16.21
CA LEU A 83 -15.31 -0.98 14.92
C LEU A 83 -15.35 -2.42 14.41
N TYR A 84 -16.54 -2.99 14.30
CA TYR A 84 -16.75 -4.32 13.75
C TYR A 84 -17.31 -4.22 12.33
N PHE A 85 -16.61 -4.83 11.37
CA PHE A 85 -17.02 -4.93 9.97
C PHE A 85 -17.14 -6.39 9.57
N SER A 86 -18.32 -6.83 9.15
CA SER A 86 -18.56 -8.19 8.69
C SER A 86 -19.13 -8.22 7.26
N ILE A 87 -18.55 -9.07 6.42
CA ILE A 87 -18.96 -9.27 5.04
C ILE A 87 -19.30 -10.75 4.84
N HIS A 88 -20.58 -11.07 4.78
CA HIS A 88 -21.05 -12.44 4.93
C HIS A 88 -22.22 -12.79 4.03
N ARG A 89 -22.41 -14.07 3.76
CA ARG A 89 -23.59 -14.60 3.08
C ARG A 89 -24.81 -14.47 3.97
N TYR A 90 -25.93 -14.00 3.44
CA TYR A 90 -27.14 -13.73 4.21
C TYR A 90 -28.41 -14.30 3.58
N GLU A 91 -28.57 -14.16 2.26
CA GLU A 91 -29.74 -14.64 1.49
C GLU A 91 -31.08 -14.23 2.15
N HIS A 92 -31.20 -12.94 2.47
CA HIS A 92 -32.40 -12.39 3.14
C HIS A 92 -32.77 -13.13 4.45
N GLY A 93 -31.77 -13.59 5.22
CA GLY A 93 -31.92 -14.34 6.46
C GLY A 93 -32.13 -15.83 6.29
N GLN A 94 -31.99 -16.36 5.08
CA GLN A 94 -32.13 -17.80 4.80
C GLN A 94 -30.82 -18.57 5.00
N PHE A 95 -29.67 -17.89 5.08
CA PHE A 95 -28.38 -18.52 5.40
C PHE A 95 -28.12 -18.46 6.91
N TRP A 96 -27.43 -19.47 7.43
CA TRP A 96 -27.08 -19.56 8.85
C TRP A 96 -26.16 -18.37 9.25
N PRO A 97 -26.37 -17.74 10.41
CA PRO A 97 -27.17 -18.14 11.58
C PRO A 97 -28.67 -17.71 11.59
N HIS A 98 -29.23 -17.31 10.47
CA HIS A 98 -30.66 -16.94 10.29
C HIS A 98 -31.12 -15.75 11.15
N LEU A 99 -30.21 -14.81 11.46
CA LEU A 99 -30.47 -13.68 12.36
C LEU A 99 -30.80 -12.41 11.58
N LYS A 100 -31.84 -11.70 11.99
CA LYS A 100 -32.11 -10.34 11.49
C LYS A 100 -30.97 -9.36 11.82
N ALA A 101 -30.23 -9.62 12.90
CA ALA A 101 -29.06 -8.85 13.32
C ALA A 101 -27.88 -8.97 12.34
N SER A 102 -27.90 -9.91 11.37
CA SER A 102 -26.92 -10.04 10.30
C SER A 102 -27.21 -9.13 9.10
N ASN A 103 -28.31 -8.37 9.12
CA ASN A 103 -28.66 -7.47 8.01
C ASN A 103 -27.91 -6.13 8.10
N TRP A 104 -27.80 -5.43 6.99
CA TRP A 104 -27.18 -4.10 6.86
C TRP A 104 -27.78 -3.03 7.81
N SER A 105 -29.04 -3.19 8.24
CA SER A 105 -29.72 -2.27 9.17
C SER A 105 -29.26 -2.40 10.63
N ALA A 106 -28.50 -3.43 10.99
CA ALA A 106 -27.98 -3.60 12.33
C ALA A 106 -26.63 -2.87 12.46
N THR A 107 -26.70 -1.60 12.86
CA THR A 107 -25.54 -0.68 12.96
C THR A 107 -24.97 -0.54 14.37
N GLY A 108 -25.34 -1.43 15.32
CA GLY A 108 -25.07 -1.28 16.74
C GLY A 108 -26.17 -0.46 17.44
N PHE A 109 -26.02 -0.22 18.74
CA PHE A 109 -26.99 0.60 19.49
C PHE A 109 -26.35 1.33 20.67
N GLY A 110 -27.08 2.33 21.17
CA GLY A 110 -26.56 3.17 22.25
C GLY A 110 -25.30 3.92 21.84
N ARG A 111 -24.22 3.76 22.58
CA ARG A 111 -22.92 4.40 22.25
C ARG A 111 -22.21 3.76 21.08
N GLY A 112 -22.47 2.50 20.80
CA GLY A 112 -21.88 1.74 19.70
C GLY A 112 -22.66 1.87 18.38
N GLN A 113 -23.66 2.72 18.30
CA GLN A 113 -24.41 2.92 17.07
C GLN A 113 -23.53 3.54 15.98
N GLY A 114 -23.50 2.91 14.79
CA GLY A 114 -22.61 3.24 13.70
C GLY A 114 -21.29 2.44 13.70
N TYR A 115 -20.95 1.77 14.80
CA TYR A 115 -19.68 1.02 14.93
C TYR A 115 -19.81 -0.47 14.62
N ASN A 116 -21.03 -0.94 14.28
CA ASN A 116 -21.27 -2.26 13.72
C ASN A 116 -21.66 -2.13 12.25
N ILE A 117 -20.95 -2.79 11.36
CA ILE A 117 -21.12 -2.70 9.92
C ILE A 117 -21.30 -4.10 9.34
N ASN A 118 -22.46 -4.37 8.76
CA ASN A 118 -22.78 -5.59 8.08
C ASN A 118 -22.93 -5.35 6.58
N VAL A 119 -22.22 -6.13 5.75
CA VAL A 119 -22.39 -6.20 4.29
C VAL A 119 -22.95 -7.58 3.95
N PRO A 120 -24.30 -7.73 3.90
CA PRO A 120 -24.95 -9.01 3.72
C PRO A 120 -25.03 -9.38 2.23
N TRP A 121 -24.42 -10.49 1.82
CA TRP A 121 -24.56 -11.02 0.48
C TRP A 121 -25.87 -11.80 0.32
N ASN A 122 -26.75 -11.31 -0.54
CA ASN A 122 -28.06 -11.90 -0.80
C ASN A 122 -28.08 -12.85 -2.02
N GLN A 123 -26.93 -13.18 -2.55
CA GLN A 123 -26.73 -14.11 -3.66
C GLN A 123 -25.43 -14.87 -3.45
N VAL A 124 -25.35 -16.12 -3.92
CA VAL A 124 -24.12 -16.89 -4.01
C VAL A 124 -23.26 -16.48 -5.20
N GLY A 125 -21.99 -16.92 -5.24
CA GLY A 125 -21.11 -16.66 -6.38
C GLY A 125 -20.45 -15.28 -6.36
N MET A 126 -20.36 -14.60 -5.20
CA MET A 126 -19.62 -13.34 -5.07
C MET A 126 -18.13 -13.55 -5.36
N ARG A 127 -17.57 -12.64 -6.17
CA ARG A 127 -16.19 -12.68 -6.69
C ARG A 127 -15.32 -11.61 -6.03
N ASP A 128 -14.03 -11.61 -6.32
CA ASP A 128 -13.06 -10.64 -5.81
C ASP A 128 -13.52 -9.19 -5.98
N ALA A 129 -14.08 -8.84 -7.14
CA ALA A 129 -14.59 -7.50 -7.41
C ALA A 129 -15.69 -7.05 -6.43
N ASP A 130 -16.53 -7.98 -5.93
CA ASP A 130 -17.59 -7.70 -4.98
C ASP A 130 -17.03 -7.37 -3.59
N TYR A 131 -16.03 -8.14 -3.13
CA TYR A 131 -15.33 -7.91 -1.85
C TYR A 131 -14.48 -6.64 -1.90
N ILE A 132 -13.70 -6.45 -2.96
CA ILE A 132 -12.89 -5.24 -3.18
C ILE A 132 -13.76 -3.99 -3.18
N ALA A 133 -14.93 -4.03 -3.85
CA ALA A 133 -15.86 -2.90 -3.86
C ALA A 133 -16.39 -2.55 -2.47
N ALA A 134 -16.69 -3.54 -1.62
CA ALA A 134 -17.12 -3.30 -0.25
C ALA A 134 -16.00 -2.67 0.60
N PHE A 135 -14.76 -3.11 0.42
CA PHE A 135 -13.58 -2.55 1.09
C PHE A 135 -13.36 -1.09 0.66
N LEU A 136 -13.32 -0.83 -0.65
CA LEU A 136 -13.07 0.52 -1.17
C LEU A 136 -14.18 1.52 -0.83
N ARG A 137 -15.45 1.08 -0.86
CA ARG A 137 -16.61 1.98 -0.69
C ARG A 137 -17.03 2.18 0.75
N ILE A 138 -16.82 1.18 1.63
CA ILE A 138 -17.29 1.21 3.00
C ILE A 138 -16.13 1.14 3.98
N LEU A 139 -15.38 0.02 3.97
CA LEU A 139 -14.43 -0.28 5.04
C LEU A 139 -13.30 0.74 5.12
N LEU A 140 -12.56 0.98 4.04
CA LEU A 140 -11.38 1.85 4.07
C LEU A 140 -11.73 3.31 4.40
N PRO A 141 -12.77 3.94 3.79
CA PRO A 141 -13.16 5.30 4.18
C PRO A 141 -13.52 5.41 5.66
N VAL A 142 -14.32 4.49 6.19
CA VAL A 142 -14.73 4.48 7.60
C VAL A 142 -13.55 4.17 8.52
N ALA A 143 -12.70 3.22 8.16
CA ALA A 143 -11.51 2.87 8.96
C ALA A 143 -10.51 4.04 9.06
N LEU A 144 -10.32 4.80 7.97
CA LEU A 144 -9.46 5.98 7.97
C LEU A 144 -10.04 7.12 8.84
N GLU A 145 -11.36 7.30 8.90
CA GLU A 145 -12.01 8.23 9.84
C GLU A 145 -11.93 7.70 11.28
N PHE A 146 -12.13 6.40 11.49
CA PHE A 146 -12.04 5.75 12.81
C PHE A 146 -10.62 5.75 13.38
N GLN A 147 -9.59 5.68 12.52
CA GLN A 147 -8.17 5.63 12.89
C GLN A 147 -7.84 4.51 13.89
N PRO A 148 -7.97 3.23 13.52
CA PRO A 148 -7.64 2.12 14.41
C PRO A 148 -6.16 2.13 14.77
N GLN A 149 -5.84 1.64 15.97
CA GLN A 149 -4.48 1.42 16.44
C GLN A 149 -4.05 -0.05 16.32
N LEU A 150 -5.00 -0.93 16.07
CA LEU A 150 -4.83 -2.35 15.83
C LEU A 150 -5.95 -2.83 14.90
N VAL A 151 -5.59 -3.67 13.94
CA VAL A 151 -6.55 -4.39 13.08
C VAL A 151 -6.49 -5.88 13.39
N LEU A 152 -7.62 -6.47 13.73
CA LEU A 152 -7.79 -7.92 13.91
C LEU A 152 -8.70 -8.43 12.80
N VAL A 153 -8.37 -9.57 12.23
CA VAL A 153 -9.18 -10.20 11.18
C VAL A 153 -9.66 -11.55 11.65
N ALA A 154 -10.98 -11.74 11.69
CA ALA A 154 -11.60 -13.04 11.74
C ALA A 154 -11.52 -13.65 10.33
N ALA A 155 -10.45 -14.39 10.08
CA ALA A 155 -10.01 -14.80 8.76
C ALA A 155 -10.56 -16.18 8.37
N GLY A 156 -11.87 -16.24 8.06
CA GLY A 156 -12.46 -17.41 7.39
C GLY A 156 -12.11 -17.42 5.91
N TYR A 157 -11.86 -18.61 5.36
CA TYR A 157 -11.56 -18.81 3.94
C TYR A 157 -12.63 -19.65 3.23
N ASP A 158 -13.81 -19.74 3.80
CA ASP A 158 -14.98 -20.41 3.24
C ASP A 158 -15.73 -19.59 2.18
N ALA A 159 -15.36 -18.32 1.98
CA ALA A 159 -15.77 -17.54 0.84
C ALA A 159 -14.94 -17.84 -0.44
N LEU A 160 -13.87 -18.61 -0.35
CA LEU A 160 -13.08 -19.01 -1.50
C LEU A 160 -13.82 -20.01 -2.41
N GLN A 161 -13.52 -19.89 -3.71
CA GLN A 161 -14.08 -20.80 -4.71
C GLN A 161 -13.85 -22.27 -4.36
N GLY A 162 -14.88 -23.09 -4.54
CA GLY A 162 -14.85 -24.52 -4.25
C GLY A 162 -15.18 -24.88 -2.81
N ASP A 163 -15.41 -23.92 -1.92
CA ASP A 163 -15.89 -24.21 -0.57
C ASP A 163 -17.34 -24.73 -0.60
N PRO A 164 -17.61 -25.90 0.06
CA PRO A 164 -18.93 -26.53 0.00
C PRO A 164 -20.02 -25.78 0.76
N LYS A 165 -19.64 -24.92 1.73
CA LYS A 165 -20.59 -24.16 2.55
C LYS A 165 -20.77 -22.73 2.03
N GLY A 166 -19.68 -22.04 1.72
CA GLY A 166 -19.73 -20.65 1.32
C GLY A 166 -20.36 -20.45 -0.05
N LYS A 167 -20.01 -21.29 -1.04
CA LYS A 167 -20.48 -21.19 -2.43
C LYS A 167 -20.22 -19.83 -3.04
N MET A 168 -19.14 -19.17 -2.65
CA MET A 168 -18.65 -17.95 -3.24
C MET A 168 -17.55 -18.25 -4.27
N ALA A 169 -17.14 -17.26 -5.03
CA ALA A 169 -16.17 -17.39 -6.11
C ALA A 169 -14.98 -16.45 -5.91
N ALA A 170 -14.71 -16.03 -4.67
CA ALA A 170 -13.51 -15.28 -4.33
C ALA A 170 -12.26 -16.15 -4.51
N THR A 171 -11.13 -15.52 -4.85
CA THR A 171 -9.87 -16.22 -5.14
C THR A 171 -8.81 -15.92 -4.06
N PRO A 172 -7.76 -16.74 -3.95
CA PRO A 172 -6.62 -16.42 -3.09
C PRO A 172 -5.98 -15.06 -3.45
N ALA A 173 -5.94 -14.68 -4.74
CA ALA A 173 -5.49 -13.37 -5.19
C ALA A 173 -6.36 -12.24 -4.63
N GLY A 174 -7.69 -12.42 -4.64
CA GLY A 174 -8.61 -11.47 -4.01
C GLY A 174 -8.31 -11.26 -2.53
N PHE A 175 -8.09 -12.34 -1.76
CA PHE A 175 -7.75 -12.25 -0.33
C PHE A 175 -6.36 -11.63 -0.08
N ALA A 176 -5.39 -11.84 -0.97
CA ALA A 176 -4.12 -11.11 -0.97
C ALA A 176 -4.36 -9.59 -1.09
N GLN A 177 -5.24 -9.16 -2.02
CA GLN A 177 -5.60 -7.76 -2.19
C GLN A 177 -6.28 -7.18 -0.93
N LEU A 178 -7.23 -7.92 -0.33
CA LEU A 178 -7.90 -7.48 0.90
C LEU A 178 -6.90 -7.34 2.06
N THR A 179 -5.97 -8.30 2.20
CA THR A 179 -4.89 -8.27 3.21
C THR A 179 -3.99 -7.04 2.99
N HIS A 180 -3.58 -6.77 1.75
CA HIS A 180 -2.74 -5.63 1.39
C HIS A 180 -3.41 -4.29 1.76
N MET A 181 -4.69 -4.13 1.46
CA MET A 181 -5.46 -2.93 1.81
C MET A 181 -5.46 -2.69 3.33
N LEU A 182 -5.62 -3.75 4.13
CA LEU A 182 -5.61 -3.66 5.59
C LEU A 182 -4.22 -3.34 6.17
N MET A 183 -3.13 -3.74 5.50
CA MET A 183 -1.77 -3.42 5.92
C MET A 183 -1.48 -1.91 5.87
N GLY A 184 -2.25 -1.13 5.11
CA GLY A 184 -2.22 0.32 5.10
C GLY A 184 -2.80 0.99 6.35
N LEU A 185 -3.46 0.23 7.23
CA LEU A 185 -4.11 0.75 8.44
C LEU A 185 -3.28 0.48 9.70
N ALA A 186 -3.53 1.24 10.76
CA ALA A 186 -2.90 1.07 12.08
C ALA A 186 -1.35 1.05 12.08
N GLY A 187 -0.70 1.64 11.06
CA GLY A 187 0.75 1.56 10.86
C GLY A 187 1.23 0.10 10.68
N GLY A 188 0.45 -0.69 9.96
CA GLY A 188 0.74 -2.10 9.66
C GLY A 188 0.49 -3.08 10.80
N LYS A 189 -0.14 -2.66 11.91
CA LYS A 189 -0.48 -3.56 13.02
C LYS A 189 -1.73 -4.37 12.70
N LEU A 190 -1.52 -5.48 12.00
CA LEU A 190 -2.54 -6.37 11.47
C LEU A 190 -2.30 -7.81 11.96
N ILE A 191 -3.36 -8.45 12.47
CA ILE A 191 -3.34 -9.85 12.92
C ILE A 191 -4.50 -10.58 12.25
N LEU A 192 -4.20 -11.72 11.62
CA LEU A 192 -5.20 -12.61 11.04
C LEU A 192 -5.36 -13.84 11.95
N SER A 193 -6.59 -14.07 12.42
CA SER A 193 -6.98 -15.26 13.21
C SER A 193 -7.86 -16.16 12.35
N LEU A 194 -7.47 -17.42 12.19
CA LEU A 194 -8.20 -18.37 11.35
C LEU A 194 -9.57 -18.69 11.94
N GLU A 195 -10.61 -18.57 11.11
CA GLU A 195 -11.98 -19.01 11.45
C GLU A 195 -12.40 -20.21 10.57
N GLY A 196 -13.33 -20.02 9.63
CA GLY A 196 -13.84 -21.06 8.75
C GLY A 196 -12.97 -21.35 7.53
N GLY A 197 -13.46 -22.28 6.72
CA GLY A 197 -12.81 -22.78 5.51
C GLY A 197 -12.82 -24.31 5.47
N TYR A 198 -13.65 -24.87 4.58
CA TYR A 198 -14.02 -26.30 4.57
C TYR A 198 -13.59 -27.01 3.29
N ASN A 199 -12.99 -26.30 2.34
CA ASN A 199 -12.23 -26.89 1.25
C ASN A 199 -10.75 -26.77 1.59
N TYR A 200 -10.11 -27.87 1.98
CA TYR A 200 -8.71 -27.88 2.46
C TYR A 200 -7.72 -27.28 1.46
N ARG A 201 -7.98 -27.42 0.16
CA ARG A 201 -7.12 -26.86 -0.86
C ARG A 201 -7.28 -25.34 -0.94
N SER A 202 -8.50 -24.85 -1.09
CA SER A 202 -8.79 -23.40 -1.15
C SER A 202 -8.35 -22.70 0.13
N LEU A 203 -8.58 -23.34 1.29
CA LEU A 203 -8.09 -22.86 2.58
C LEU A 203 -6.56 -22.71 2.61
N ALA A 204 -5.83 -23.73 2.18
CA ALA A 204 -4.36 -23.68 2.17
C ALA A 204 -3.83 -22.60 1.21
N GLU A 205 -4.42 -22.49 0.02
CA GLU A 205 -4.07 -21.46 -0.97
C GLU A 205 -4.40 -20.04 -0.46
N GLY A 206 -5.57 -19.84 0.17
CA GLY A 206 -5.98 -18.56 0.72
C GLY A 206 -5.10 -18.10 1.89
N VAL A 207 -4.82 -19.01 2.84
CA VAL A 207 -3.89 -18.74 3.94
C VAL A 207 -2.49 -18.42 3.42
N SER A 208 -2.01 -19.19 2.43
CA SER A 208 -0.71 -18.95 1.80
C SER A 208 -0.66 -17.57 1.15
N ALA A 209 -1.71 -17.18 0.41
CA ALA A 209 -1.82 -15.88 -0.24
C ALA A 209 -1.75 -14.72 0.77
N SER A 210 -2.54 -14.79 1.83
CA SER A 210 -2.52 -13.79 2.90
C SER A 210 -1.16 -13.74 3.60
N LEU A 211 -0.53 -14.90 3.84
CA LEU A 211 0.80 -14.95 4.48
C LEU A 211 1.88 -14.34 3.59
N HIS A 212 1.90 -14.63 2.28
CA HIS A 212 2.82 -14.02 1.34
C HIS A 212 2.69 -12.49 1.36
N THR A 213 1.45 -11.98 1.33
CA THR A 213 1.19 -10.54 1.41
C THR A 213 1.67 -9.94 2.74
N LEU A 214 1.43 -10.59 3.88
CA LEU A 214 1.94 -10.16 5.19
C LEU A 214 3.48 -10.14 5.26
N LEU A 215 4.16 -11.00 4.48
CA LEU A 215 5.62 -11.03 4.38
C LEU A 215 6.17 -9.95 3.45
N GLY A 216 5.31 -9.20 2.76
CA GLY A 216 5.68 -8.14 1.84
C GLY A 216 5.86 -8.60 0.39
N ASP A 217 5.44 -9.81 0.05
CA ASP A 217 5.40 -10.25 -1.33
C ASP A 217 4.31 -9.49 -2.10
N PRO A 218 4.52 -9.17 -3.38
CA PRO A 218 3.56 -8.41 -4.16
C PRO A 218 2.25 -9.16 -4.38
N CYS A 219 1.13 -8.44 -4.34
CA CYS A 219 -0.18 -9.02 -4.60
C CYS A 219 -0.27 -9.52 -6.04
N PRO A 220 -0.76 -10.75 -6.27
CA PRO A 220 -1.01 -11.26 -7.61
C PRO A 220 -2.08 -10.43 -8.32
N MET A 221 -1.96 -10.32 -9.65
CA MET A 221 -3.04 -9.78 -10.48
C MET A 221 -4.28 -10.66 -10.39
N LEU A 222 -5.45 -10.04 -10.46
CA LEU A 222 -6.71 -10.77 -10.49
C LEU A 222 -6.87 -11.52 -11.82
N GLU A 223 -7.22 -12.80 -11.77
CA GLU A 223 -7.42 -13.61 -12.98
C GLU A 223 -8.69 -13.21 -13.75
N SER A 224 -9.71 -12.80 -13.02
CA SER A 224 -11.00 -12.39 -13.56
C SER A 224 -11.35 -10.98 -13.11
N PRO A 225 -10.67 -9.95 -13.65
CA PRO A 225 -10.98 -8.57 -13.32
C PRO A 225 -12.40 -8.23 -13.80
N GLY A 226 -13.06 -7.33 -13.09
CA GLY A 226 -14.38 -6.90 -13.46
C GLY A 226 -15.05 -6.00 -12.44
N ALA A 227 -16.28 -5.64 -12.73
CA ALA A 227 -17.09 -4.83 -11.84
C ALA A 227 -17.87 -5.70 -10.85
N PRO A 228 -18.25 -5.14 -9.68
CA PRO A 228 -19.13 -5.82 -8.74
C PRO A 228 -20.50 -6.12 -9.35
N CYS A 229 -21.06 -7.28 -9.00
CA CYS A 229 -22.36 -7.72 -9.49
C CYS A 229 -23.50 -6.84 -8.94
N LEU A 230 -24.69 -6.95 -9.54
CA LEU A 230 -25.84 -6.13 -9.13
C LEU A 230 -26.24 -6.37 -7.68
N SER A 231 -26.23 -7.63 -7.20
CA SER A 231 -26.54 -7.98 -5.82
C SER A 231 -25.56 -7.35 -4.82
N ALA A 232 -24.25 -7.41 -5.12
CA ALA A 232 -23.21 -6.77 -4.31
C ALA A 232 -23.39 -5.25 -4.26
N ARG A 233 -23.59 -4.61 -5.42
CA ARG A 233 -23.87 -3.15 -5.49
C ARG A 233 -25.07 -2.75 -4.66
N THR A 234 -26.12 -3.57 -4.66
CA THR A 234 -27.33 -3.33 -3.84
C THR A 234 -27.01 -3.43 -2.35
N SER A 235 -26.33 -4.49 -1.91
CA SER A 235 -25.95 -4.66 -0.49
C SER A 235 -25.04 -3.53 -0.01
N ILE A 236 -24.03 -3.16 -0.80
CA ILE A 236 -23.13 -2.02 -0.51
C ILE A 236 -23.94 -0.72 -0.36
N SER A 237 -24.87 -0.44 -1.29
CA SER A 237 -25.71 0.76 -1.24
C SER A 237 -26.59 0.81 0.00
N CYS A 238 -27.23 -0.31 0.38
CA CYS A 238 -28.03 -0.40 1.60
C CYS A 238 -27.19 -0.13 2.85
N THR A 239 -26.00 -0.72 2.93
CA THR A 239 -25.08 -0.50 4.05
C THR A 239 -24.62 0.96 4.12
N LEU A 240 -24.27 1.58 2.98
CA LEU A 240 -23.89 3.01 2.92
C LEU A 240 -25.02 3.92 3.43
N VAL A 241 -26.28 3.67 3.03
CA VAL A 241 -27.44 4.44 3.49
C VAL A 241 -27.59 4.32 5.00
N ALA A 242 -27.44 3.11 5.57
CA ALA A 242 -27.55 2.90 7.01
C ALA A 242 -26.42 3.57 7.81
N LEU A 243 -25.22 3.65 7.26
CA LEU A 243 -24.03 4.22 7.93
C LEU A 243 -23.89 5.73 7.77
N LYS A 244 -24.50 6.30 6.72
CA LYS A 244 -24.39 7.73 6.40
C LYS A 244 -24.64 8.67 7.57
N PRO A 245 -25.59 8.42 8.52
CA PRO A 245 -25.81 9.30 9.67
C PRO A 245 -24.67 9.33 10.70
N PHE A 246 -23.72 8.40 10.66
CA PHE A 246 -22.72 8.19 11.70
C PHE A 246 -21.29 8.55 11.29
N TRP A 247 -20.98 8.56 10.00
CA TRP A 247 -19.64 8.76 9.46
C TRP A 247 -19.59 9.97 8.51
N GLU A 248 -18.76 10.96 8.83
CA GLU A 248 -18.69 12.22 8.08
C GLU A 248 -18.20 11.99 6.63
N VAL A 249 -17.28 11.05 6.43
CA VAL A 249 -16.77 10.66 5.11
C VAL A 249 -17.87 10.11 4.19
N LEU A 250 -18.96 9.58 4.76
CA LEU A 250 -20.12 9.06 4.03
C LEU A 250 -21.28 10.07 3.90
N MET A 251 -21.40 11.06 4.81
CA MET A 251 -22.50 12.02 4.83
C MET A 251 -22.61 12.86 3.55
N GLN A 252 -21.48 13.25 2.98
CA GLN A 252 -21.41 14.14 1.82
C GLN A 252 -21.47 13.37 0.49
N SER A 253 -21.72 12.08 0.50
CA SER A 253 -21.95 11.29 -0.71
C SER A 253 -23.30 11.65 -1.30
N ALA A 254 -23.39 12.84 -1.90
CA ALA A 254 -24.47 13.21 -2.81
C ALA A 254 -24.20 12.55 -4.17
N GLU A 255 -24.15 11.21 -4.19
CA GLU A 255 -24.30 10.49 -5.44
C GLU A 255 -25.77 10.68 -5.83
N THR A 256 -26.03 11.58 -6.78
CA THR A 256 -27.31 11.67 -7.48
C THR A 256 -27.51 10.34 -8.21
N LEU A 257 -28.24 9.47 -7.53
CA LEU A 257 -28.64 8.16 -8.03
C LEU A 257 -29.78 8.41 -9.04
N GLU A 258 -29.45 8.75 -10.27
CA GLU A 258 -30.42 8.88 -11.35
C GLU A 258 -30.66 7.53 -12.01
N GLU A 259 -31.95 7.26 -12.24
CA GLU A 259 -32.47 6.11 -12.95
C GLU A 259 -32.22 6.20 -14.47
N ASP A 260 -31.00 6.13 -14.97
CA ASP A 260 -30.83 6.03 -16.41
C ASP A 260 -29.82 4.94 -16.79
N CYS A 261 -30.31 4.10 -17.67
CA CYS A 261 -29.71 2.94 -18.31
C CYS A 261 -29.99 1.60 -17.62
N VAL A 262 -31.23 1.17 -17.72
CA VAL A 262 -31.57 -0.26 -17.66
C VAL A 262 -31.08 -0.90 -18.97
N GLU A 263 -29.76 -1.05 -19.12
CA GLU A 263 -29.26 -2.17 -19.89
C GLU A 263 -29.56 -3.41 -19.05
N LYS A 264 -30.36 -4.31 -19.61
CA LYS A 264 -30.57 -5.64 -19.07
C LYS A 264 -29.19 -6.27 -18.96
N ASP A 265 -28.60 -6.24 -17.77
CA ASP A 265 -27.48 -7.13 -17.45
C ASP A 265 -28.01 -8.52 -17.84
N LYS A 266 -27.38 -9.18 -18.80
CA LYS A 266 -27.73 -10.54 -19.15
C LYS A 266 -27.65 -11.33 -17.87
N GLU A 267 -28.75 -11.94 -17.45
CA GLU A 267 -28.73 -12.88 -16.34
C GLU A 267 -27.62 -13.89 -16.65
N GLU A 268 -26.57 -13.86 -15.83
CA GLU A 268 -25.52 -14.87 -15.89
C GLU A 268 -26.23 -16.20 -15.62
N GLY A 269 -25.98 -17.22 -16.47
CA GLY A 269 -26.59 -18.53 -16.35
C GLY A 269 -26.36 -19.18 -14.98
N PRO A 270 -26.94 -20.35 -14.69
CA PRO A 270 -26.79 -21.02 -13.41
C PRO A 270 -25.30 -21.17 -13.06
N TRP A 271 -24.92 -20.64 -11.87
CA TRP A 271 -23.56 -20.67 -11.38
C TRP A 271 -23.04 -22.11 -11.23
N GLU A 272 -21.98 -22.45 -11.97
CA GLU A 272 -21.21 -23.68 -11.74
C GLU A 272 -19.96 -23.31 -10.94
N PRO A 273 -19.65 -24.00 -9.82
CA PRO A 273 -18.48 -23.69 -9.03
C PRO A 273 -17.20 -23.90 -9.85
N PRO A 274 -16.35 -22.88 -10.03
CA PRO A 274 -15.09 -23.04 -10.74
C PRO A 274 -14.17 -24.03 -10.01
N VAL A 275 -13.36 -24.76 -10.77
CA VAL A 275 -12.37 -25.69 -10.21
C VAL A 275 -11.22 -24.88 -9.63
N PRO A 276 -10.86 -25.06 -8.34
CA PRO A 276 -9.72 -24.36 -7.73
C PRO A 276 -8.42 -24.59 -8.51
N GLN A 277 -7.76 -23.51 -8.90
CA GLN A 277 -6.45 -23.56 -9.57
C GLN A 277 -5.34 -23.40 -8.53
N ILE A 278 -4.17 -24.00 -8.77
CA ILE A 278 -2.98 -23.77 -7.96
C ILE A 278 -2.39 -22.43 -8.37
N MET A 279 -2.29 -21.52 -7.42
CA MET A 279 -1.64 -20.22 -7.64
C MET A 279 -0.14 -20.41 -7.71
N ALA A 280 0.47 -19.98 -8.83
CA ALA A 280 1.91 -19.84 -8.94
C ALA A 280 2.30 -18.43 -8.48
N TRP A 281 2.93 -18.33 -7.32
CA TRP A 281 3.52 -17.06 -6.88
C TRP A 281 4.71 -16.72 -7.76
N PRO A 282 4.74 -15.54 -8.38
CA PRO A 282 5.90 -15.14 -9.15
C PRO A 282 7.09 -15.00 -8.21
N MET A 283 8.20 -15.70 -8.50
CA MET A 283 9.50 -15.49 -7.86
C MET A 283 10.06 -14.15 -8.33
N LEU A 284 9.51 -13.05 -7.82
CA LEU A 284 9.96 -11.70 -8.14
C LEU A 284 11.07 -11.27 -7.18
N CYS A 285 12.01 -10.49 -7.70
CA CYS A 285 13.01 -9.84 -6.86
C CYS A 285 12.31 -8.71 -6.08
N ALA A 286 12.25 -8.82 -4.75
CA ALA A 286 11.61 -7.83 -3.86
C ALA A 286 12.46 -6.56 -3.67
N ARG A 287 13.21 -6.12 -4.70
CA ARG A 287 14.06 -4.92 -4.64
C ARG A 287 13.36 -3.73 -5.25
N THR A 288 13.54 -2.57 -4.63
CA THR A 288 13.13 -1.28 -5.19
C THR A 288 14.30 -0.66 -5.95
N GLY A 289 14.04 -0.25 -7.18
CA GLY A 289 15.02 0.46 -8.02
C GLY A 289 15.07 1.94 -7.70
N LEU A 290 16.25 2.55 -7.69
CA LEU A 290 16.44 3.99 -7.63
C LEU A 290 17.31 4.42 -8.81
N ILE A 291 16.81 5.37 -9.60
CA ILE A 291 17.57 5.92 -10.71
C ILE A 291 17.69 7.44 -10.61
N TYR A 292 18.91 7.94 -10.70
CA TYR A 292 19.26 9.34 -10.60
C TYR A 292 20.60 9.58 -11.35
N ASP A 293 20.75 10.76 -11.93
CA ASP A 293 22.05 11.16 -12.49
C ASP A 293 22.30 12.64 -12.23
N ARG A 294 23.42 12.94 -11.57
CA ARG A 294 23.81 14.30 -11.23
C ARG A 294 23.96 15.23 -12.45
N ARG A 295 24.23 14.70 -13.64
CA ARG A 295 24.32 15.49 -14.88
C ARG A 295 23.03 16.25 -15.20
N MET A 296 21.88 15.76 -14.77
CA MET A 296 20.60 16.44 -14.90
C MET A 296 20.54 17.78 -14.14
N MET A 297 21.46 18.04 -13.21
CA MET A 297 21.60 19.34 -12.55
C MET A 297 22.18 20.42 -13.48
N ASN A 298 22.72 20.08 -14.65
CA ASN A 298 23.25 21.03 -15.61
C ASN A 298 22.17 21.76 -16.42
N HIS A 299 20.90 21.40 -16.27
CA HIS A 299 19.76 22.16 -16.75
C HIS A 299 19.40 23.22 -15.72
N TYR A 300 19.56 24.51 -16.06
CA TYR A 300 19.28 25.64 -15.17
C TYR A 300 18.90 26.90 -15.96
N ASN A 301 18.12 27.77 -15.34
CA ASN A 301 17.72 29.03 -15.95
C ASN A 301 18.89 30.00 -15.94
N LEU A 302 19.26 30.49 -17.13
CA LEU A 302 20.41 31.44 -17.33
C LEU A 302 20.08 32.87 -16.90
N TRP A 303 18.81 33.19 -16.73
CA TRP A 303 18.32 34.57 -16.54
C TRP A 303 17.66 34.79 -15.18
N ASP A 304 17.14 33.73 -14.58
CA ASP A 304 16.48 33.76 -13.28
C ASP A 304 17.01 32.65 -12.37
N ASN A 305 17.80 33.01 -11.37
CA ASN A 305 18.34 32.10 -10.39
C ASN A 305 17.33 31.64 -9.31
N HIS A 306 16.13 32.28 -9.31
CA HIS A 306 15.05 31.97 -8.40
C HIS A 306 13.91 31.19 -9.06
N HIS A 307 14.12 30.78 -10.32
CA HIS A 307 13.15 29.96 -11.02
C HIS A 307 12.77 28.70 -10.20
N PRO A 308 11.46 28.41 -10.03
CA PRO A 308 11.03 27.32 -9.15
C PRO A 308 11.53 25.94 -9.62
N GLU A 309 11.55 25.68 -10.94
CA GLU A 309 12.17 24.49 -11.50
C GLU A 309 13.70 24.68 -11.53
N MET A 310 14.40 24.16 -10.54
CA MET A 310 15.83 24.36 -10.31
C MET A 310 16.56 23.04 -10.01
N PRO A 311 17.90 22.99 -10.24
CA PRO A 311 18.70 21.80 -9.97
C PRO A 311 18.60 21.26 -8.55
N GLN A 312 18.36 22.13 -7.57
CA GLN A 312 18.25 21.78 -6.16
C GLN A 312 17.09 20.83 -5.87
N ARG A 313 16.06 20.77 -6.70
CA ARG A 313 14.94 19.86 -6.54
C ARG A 313 15.43 18.42 -6.40
N ILE A 314 16.18 17.90 -7.38
CA ILE A 314 16.68 16.53 -7.36
C ILE A 314 17.84 16.32 -6.36
N SER A 315 18.70 17.32 -6.15
CA SER A 315 19.80 17.15 -5.20
C SER A 315 19.31 17.12 -3.74
N ARG A 316 18.26 17.86 -3.40
CA ARG A 316 17.65 17.82 -2.07
C ARG A 316 16.93 16.51 -1.81
N ILE A 317 16.19 16.00 -2.78
CA ILE A 317 15.60 14.65 -2.70
C ILE A 317 16.69 13.63 -2.40
N MET A 318 17.75 13.58 -3.22
CA MET A 318 18.82 12.59 -3.03
C MET A 318 19.51 12.73 -1.68
N CYS A 319 19.85 13.95 -1.26
CA CYS A 319 20.46 14.21 0.03
C CYS A 319 19.56 13.74 1.20
N HIS A 320 18.24 13.93 1.06
CA HIS A 320 17.27 13.47 2.06
C HIS A 320 17.14 11.95 2.09
N LEU A 321 17.06 11.28 0.92
CA LEU A 321 17.04 9.82 0.82
C LEU A 321 18.33 9.19 1.39
N GLU A 322 19.50 9.79 1.09
CA GLU A 322 20.78 9.39 1.66
C GLU A 322 20.80 9.56 3.19
N GLY A 323 20.36 10.72 3.67
CA GLY A 323 20.29 11.02 5.13
C GLY A 323 19.38 10.07 5.90
N LEU A 324 18.38 9.49 5.25
CA LEU A 324 17.47 8.48 5.82
C LEU A 324 17.92 7.02 5.58
N GLY A 325 19.07 6.80 4.93
CA GLY A 325 19.57 5.46 4.59
C GLY A 325 18.70 4.70 3.57
N LEU A 326 17.85 5.40 2.82
CA LEU A 326 16.94 4.77 1.86
C LEU A 326 17.65 4.37 0.57
N THR A 327 18.67 5.13 0.16
CA THR A 327 19.50 4.81 -1.02
C THR A 327 20.21 3.46 -0.88
N GLU A 328 20.64 3.10 0.33
CA GLU A 328 21.30 1.84 0.63
C GLU A 328 20.34 0.63 0.59
N ARG A 329 19.04 0.88 0.81
CA ARG A 329 17.99 -0.13 0.73
C ARG A 329 17.53 -0.36 -0.72
N CYS A 330 17.76 0.62 -1.61
CA CYS A 330 17.42 0.54 -3.02
C CYS A 330 18.53 -0.09 -3.87
N LEU A 331 18.16 -0.68 -5.01
CA LEU A 331 19.11 -1.01 -6.07
C LEU A 331 19.31 0.22 -6.96
N THR A 332 20.45 0.87 -6.83
CA THR A 332 20.80 2.01 -7.70
C THR A 332 21.10 1.52 -9.11
N LEU A 333 20.37 2.06 -10.09
CA LEU A 333 20.51 1.73 -11.50
C LEU A 333 21.24 2.86 -12.25
N PRO A 334 22.17 2.55 -13.17
CA PRO A 334 22.84 3.56 -13.98
C PRO A 334 21.87 4.16 -15.01
N ALA A 335 21.77 5.48 -15.04
CA ALA A 335 20.99 6.20 -16.04
C ALA A 335 21.70 6.15 -17.42
N ARG A 336 20.92 6.02 -18.47
CA ARG A 336 21.36 6.14 -19.88
C ARG A 336 20.55 7.23 -20.59
N PRO A 337 21.10 7.89 -21.61
CA PRO A 337 20.28 8.76 -22.45
C PRO A 337 19.27 7.94 -23.27
N ALA A 338 18.09 8.53 -23.52
CA ALA A 338 17.14 7.95 -24.47
C ALA A 338 17.71 7.97 -25.89
N THR A 339 17.41 6.94 -26.65
CA THR A 339 17.73 6.90 -28.08
C THR A 339 16.75 7.76 -28.88
N ASP A 340 17.17 8.22 -30.06
CA ASP A 340 16.26 8.95 -30.97
C ASP A 340 15.02 8.10 -31.33
N ALA A 341 15.20 6.77 -31.45
CA ALA A 341 14.10 5.86 -31.75
C ALA A 341 13.07 5.81 -30.60
N GLU A 342 13.52 5.83 -29.34
CA GLU A 342 12.62 5.91 -28.17
C GLU A 342 11.89 7.25 -28.16
N LEU A 343 12.59 8.37 -28.32
CA LEU A 343 11.96 9.70 -28.36
C LEU A 343 10.93 9.82 -29.48
N LEU A 344 11.21 9.27 -30.68
CA LEU A 344 10.31 9.27 -31.82
C LEU A 344 9.05 8.43 -31.62
N THR A 345 8.94 7.62 -30.59
CA THR A 345 7.68 6.90 -30.26
C THR A 345 6.56 7.87 -29.87
N CYS A 346 6.91 8.98 -29.24
CA CYS A 346 5.95 9.99 -28.76
C CYS A 346 6.13 11.36 -29.44
N HIS A 347 7.38 11.75 -29.78
CA HIS A 347 7.68 13.08 -30.34
C HIS A 347 7.79 13.01 -31.86
N ARG A 348 6.60 13.08 -32.52
CA ARG A 348 6.47 12.89 -33.97
C ARG A 348 5.47 13.88 -34.54
N TRP A 349 5.87 14.74 -35.48
CA TRP A 349 4.96 15.66 -36.13
C TRP A 349 3.99 14.94 -37.08
N GLY A 350 2.69 15.26 -36.97
CA GLY A 350 1.66 14.82 -37.93
C GLY A 350 0.74 13.67 -37.51
N TRP A 351 0.44 13.51 -36.23
CA TRP A 351 -0.54 12.54 -35.74
C TRP A 351 -1.98 13.08 -35.72
N ASN A 352 -2.39 13.91 -36.70
CA ASN A 352 -3.80 14.22 -36.86
C ASN A 352 -4.45 13.14 -37.71
N HIS A 353 -5.33 12.34 -37.14
CA HIS A 353 -6.08 11.25 -37.77
C HIS A 353 -6.84 11.59 -39.07
N LEU A 354 -7.01 12.86 -39.40
CA LEU A 354 -7.73 13.33 -40.60
C LEU A 354 -6.85 13.51 -41.84
N THR A 355 -5.52 13.43 -41.75
CA THR A 355 -4.61 13.71 -42.89
C THR A 355 -3.54 12.66 -43.17
N ALA A 356 -3.58 11.50 -42.49
CA ALA A 356 -2.56 10.43 -42.66
C ALA A 356 -2.42 9.88 -44.08
N HIS A 357 -3.30 10.25 -45.00
CA HIS A 357 -3.25 9.80 -46.40
C HIS A 357 -2.52 10.76 -47.36
N GLN A 358 -2.01 11.90 -46.91
CA GLN A 358 -1.42 12.89 -47.84
C GLN A 358 0.03 13.34 -47.52
N CYS A 359 0.68 12.91 -46.45
CA CYS A 359 2.07 13.32 -46.17
C CYS A 359 3.08 12.18 -46.39
N SER A 360 3.63 12.12 -47.60
CA SER A 360 4.67 11.17 -48.01
C SER A 360 6.09 11.69 -47.75
N SER A 361 6.39 12.37 -46.63
CA SER A 361 7.78 12.76 -46.36
C SER A 361 8.17 12.42 -44.91
N HIS A 362 9.03 11.43 -44.74
CA HIS A 362 9.66 11.02 -43.48
C HIS A 362 10.59 12.09 -42.89
N ALA A 363 10.70 13.26 -43.49
CA ALA A 363 11.62 14.32 -43.12
C ALA A 363 11.15 15.17 -41.93
N SER A 364 9.86 15.19 -41.61
CA SER A 364 9.28 16.09 -40.57
C SER A 364 9.30 15.52 -39.14
N SER A 365 9.41 14.21 -38.97
CA SER A 365 9.31 13.56 -37.65
C SER A 365 10.51 13.79 -36.73
N ALA A 366 11.68 14.02 -37.26
CA ALA A 366 12.90 14.28 -36.50
C ALA A 366 13.17 15.77 -36.25
N GLU A 367 12.30 16.66 -36.73
CA GLU A 367 12.55 18.11 -36.72
C GLU A 367 12.53 18.70 -35.31
N TYR A 368 11.58 18.29 -34.46
CA TYR A 368 11.51 18.75 -33.06
C TYR A 368 12.74 18.33 -32.26
N ILE A 369 13.12 17.04 -32.33
CA ILE A 369 14.34 16.53 -31.66
C ILE A 369 15.58 17.22 -32.18
N ALA A 370 15.69 17.42 -33.50
CA ALA A 370 16.83 18.11 -34.11
C ALA A 370 16.87 19.59 -33.70
N ARG A 371 15.73 20.25 -33.56
CA ARG A 371 15.57 21.62 -33.09
C ARG A 371 16.08 21.76 -31.65
N LEU A 372 15.64 20.89 -30.74
CA LEU A 372 16.12 20.88 -29.36
C LEU A 372 17.62 20.55 -29.28
N ARG A 373 18.11 19.57 -30.07
CA ARG A 373 19.54 19.24 -30.13
C ARG A 373 20.39 20.40 -30.61
N ALA A 374 19.92 21.21 -31.55
CA ALA A 374 20.64 22.37 -32.04
C ALA A 374 20.86 23.44 -30.95
N THR A 375 20.06 23.45 -29.88
CA THR A 375 20.20 24.40 -28.76
C THR A 375 21.53 24.28 -28.02
N GLU A 376 22.18 23.09 -28.04
CA GLU A 376 23.49 22.85 -27.42
C GLU A 376 24.58 23.79 -27.97
N ASN A 377 24.47 24.25 -29.22
CA ASN A 377 25.43 25.12 -29.89
C ASN A 377 24.96 26.55 -30.05
N MET A 378 23.79 26.91 -29.48
CA MET A 378 23.24 28.28 -29.58
C MET A 378 23.88 29.18 -28.55
N LYS A 379 23.99 30.49 -28.93
CA LYS A 379 24.40 31.54 -27.98
C LYS A 379 23.25 31.90 -27.04
N THR A 380 23.58 32.44 -25.87
CA THR A 380 22.61 32.82 -24.84
C THR A 380 21.38 33.60 -25.38
N ARG A 381 21.58 34.56 -26.29
CA ARG A 381 20.46 35.30 -26.89
C ARG A 381 19.60 34.45 -27.84
N GLU A 382 20.20 33.51 -28.51
CA GLU A 382 19.48 32.57 -29.39
C GLU A 382 18.66 31.60 -28.54
N LEU A 383 19.24 31.07 -27.43
CA LEU A 383 18.55 30.22 -26.45
C LEU A 383 17.34 30.95 -25.85
N HIS A 384 17.48 32.22 -25.48
CA HIS A 384 16.35 33.00 -24.96
C HIS A 384 15.22 33.13 -25.98
N ARG A 385 15.57 33.45 -27.26
CA ARG A 385 14.57 33.54 -28.31
C ARG A 385 13.92 32.20 -28.61
N GLU A 386 14.71 31.14 -28.55
CA GLU A 386 14.20 29.78 -28.78
C GLU A 386 13.23 29.34 -27.67
N GLY A 387 13.57 29.60 -26.41
CA GLY A 387 12.68 29.33 -25.27
C GLY A 387 11.39 30.15 -25.34
N ALA A 388 11.45 31.41 -25.82
CA ALA A 388 10.28 32.25 -25.98
C ALA A 388 9.28 31.78 -27.06
N ASN A 389 9.63 30.77 -27.86
CA ASN A 389 8.69 30.15 -28.82
C ASN A 389 7.77 29.14 -28.18
N PHE A 390 7.99 28.77 -26.92
CA PHE A 390 7.23 27.76 -26.16
C PHE A 390 6.62 28.41 -24.92
N ASP A 391 5.56 27.82 -24.41
CA ASP A 391 4.92 28.29 -23.18
C ASP A 391 5.70 27.84 -21.95
N SER A 392 6.06 28.77 -21.08
CA SER A 392 6.71 28.52 -19.79
C SER A 392 7.99 27.68 -19.88
N ILE A 393 8.87 28.03 -20.88
CA ILE A 393 10.12 27.28 -21.14
C ILE A 393 11.34 28.19 -21.02
N TYR A 394 12.37 27.71 -20.37
CA TYR A 394 13.72 28.22 -20.45
C TYR A 394 14.69 27.18 -21.02
N ILE A 395 15.69 27.61 -21.78
CA ILE A 395 16.65 26.71 -22.43
C ILE A 395 18.08 27.12 -22.08
N CYS A 396 18.89 26.19 -21.64
CA CYS A 396 20.35 26.35 -21.51
C CYS A 396 21.08 25.35 -22.43
N PRO A 397 22.39 25.47 -22.62
CA PRO A 397 23.13 24.58 -23.53
C PRO A 397 23.05 23.09 -23.19
N SER A 398 22.76 22.75 -21.92
CA SER A 398 22.66 21.36 -21.48
C SER A 398 21.22 20.83 -21.43
N THR A 399 20.22 21.62 -21.83
CA THR A 399 18.81 21.25 -21.74
C THR A 399 18.49 19.95 -22.49
N PHE A 400 18.90 19.86 -23.76
CA PHE A 400 18.66 18.66 -24.57
C PHE A 400 19.27 17.42 -23.94
N THR A 401 20.55 17.50 -23.58
CA THR A 401 21.26 16.36 -22.95
C THR A 401 20.60 15.94 -21.63
N CYS A 402 20.16 16.88 -20.79
CA CYS A 402 19.49 16.60 -19.52
C CYS A 402 18.10 15.95 -19.73
N ALA A 403 17.30 16.49 -20.66
CA ALA A 403 15.99 15.93 -20.99
C ALA A 403 16.08 14.52 -21.60
N GLN A 404 17.03 14.33 -22.51
CA GLN A 404 17.32 13.02 -23.09
C GLN A 404 17.76 12.00 -22.01
N LEU A 405 18.56 12.44 -21.04
CA LEU A 405 19.03 11.61 -19.92
C LEU A 405 17.89 11.29 -18.96
N ALA A 406 17.00 12.24 -18.66
CA ALA A 406 15.82 12.04 -17.83
C ALA A 406 14.92 10.94 -18.42
N THR A 407 14.55 11.07 -19.70
CA THR A 407 13.71 10.10 -20.41
C THR A 407 14.37 8.71 -20.48
N GLY A 408 15.66 8.65 -20.81
CA GLY A 408 16.38 7.39 -20.90
C GLY A 408 16.58 6.70 -19.54
N ALA A 409 16.66 7.47 -18.45
CA ALA A 409 16.67 6.94 -17.10
C ALA A 409 15.37 6.23 -16.78
N VAL A 410 14.21 6.83 -17.13
CA VAL A 410 12.89 6.19 -16.91
C VAL A 410 12.74 4.93 -17.75
N CYS A 411 13.15 4.94 -19.03
CA CYS A 411 13.17 3.74 -19.87
C CYS A 411 14.03 2.62 -19.25
N ARG A 412 15.21 2.94 -18.70
CA ARG A 412 16.08 1.97 -18.03
C ARG A 412 15.43 1.36 -16.79
N LEU A 413 14.69 2.15 -16.02
CA LEU A 413 13.96 1.65 -14.85
C LEU A 413 12.81 0.72 -15.27
N VAL A 414 12.09 1.05 -16.34
CA VAL A 414 11.07 0.18 -16.94
C VAL A 414 11.66 -1.15 -17.40
N GLU A 415 12.83 -1.13 -18.08
CA GLU A 415 13.55 -2.35 -18.46
C GLU A 415 13.85 -3.23 -17.24
N ALA A 416 14.35 -2.63 -16.15
CA ALA A 416 14.68 -3.34 -14.94
C ALA A 416 13.46 -3.98 -14.25
N VAL A 417 12.32 -3.28 -14.24
CA VAL A 417 11.07 -3.80 -13.67
C VAL A 417 10.52 -4.94 -14.52
N LEU A 418 10.47 -4.79 -15.83
CA LEU A 418 9.94 -5.83 -16.72
C LEU A 418 10.88 -7.06 -16.82
N ALA A 419 12.17 -6.86 -16.68
CA ALA A 419 13.15 -7.95 -16.61
C ALA A 419 13.20 -8.64 -15.22
N GLY A 420 12.52 -8.09 -14.20
CA GLY A 420 12.54 -8.61 -12.82
C GLY A 420 13.86 -8.37 -12.08
N GLU A 421 14.70 -7.42 -12.53
CA GLU A 421 15.88 -6.97 -11.77
C GLU A 421 15.44 -6.26 -10.48
N VAL A 422 14.34 -5.50 -10.56
CA VAL A 422 13.65 -4.85 -9.46
C VAL A 422 12.14 -5.05 -9.57
N LEU A 423 11.42 -4.98 -8.45
CA LEU A 423 9.97 -5.08 -8.43
C LEU A 423 9.27 -3.78 -8.85
N ASN A 424 9.76 -2.68 -8.28
CA ASN A 424 9.23 -1.33 -8.43
C ASN A 424 10.38 -0.33 -8.41
N GLY A 425 10.08 0.96 -8.48
CA GLY A 425 11.20 1.91 -8.39
C GLY A 425 10.81 3.38 -8.44
N THR A 426 11.81 4.22 -8.19
CA THR A 426 11.72 5.67 -8.19
C THR A 426 12.74 6.27 -9.15
N ALA A 427 12.28 7.13 -10.06
CA ALA A 427 13.11 7.91 -10.97
C ALA A 427 13.17 9.37 -10.50
N VAL A 428 14.31 9.77 -9.93
CA VAL A 428 14.57 11.16 -9.51
C VAL A 428 15.20 11.91 -10.69
N VAL A 429 14.34 12.37 -11.59
CA VAL A 429 14.72 12.93 -12.89
C VAL A 429 14.30 14.38 -13.04
N ARG A 430 14.98 15.13 -13.92
CA ARG A 430 14.63 16.47 -14.40
C ARG A 430 15.35 16.79 -15.73
N PRO A 431 14.79 17.70 -16.58
CA PRO A 431 13.51 18.40 -16.44
C PRO A 431 12.32 17.45 -16.40
N PRO A 432 11.12 17.94 -15.95
CA PRO A 432 9.89 17.16 -15.97
C PRO A 432 9.41 16.85 -17.39
N GLY A 433 8.34 16.03 -17.55
CA GLY A 433 7.95 15.53 -18.85
C GLY A 433 6.48 15.65 -19.24
N HIS A 434 5.52 15.63 -18.31
CA HIS A 434 4.10 15.38 -18.58
C HIS A 434 3.38 16.44 -19.43
N HIS A 435 3.92 17.67 -19.51
CA HIS A 435 3.40 18.73 -20.39
C HIS A 435 3.95 18.70 -21.81
N ALA A 436 5.04 17.94 -22.06
CA ALA A 436 5.67 17.92 -23.38
C ALA A 436 4.75 17.25 -24.40
N GLU A 437 4.43 17.99 -25.45
CA GLU A 437 3.61 17.57 -26.58
C GLU A 437 4.45 16.79 -27.62
N TRP A 438 3.78 16.21 -28.63
CA TRP A 438 4.48 15.49 -29.69
C TRP A 438 5.50 16.32 -30.47
N ASP A 439 5.33 17.63 -30.56
CA ASP A 439 6.19 18.55 -31.35
C ASP A 439 6.54 19.87 -30.63
N ALA A 440 6.18 20.00 -29.33
CA ALA A 440 6.40 21.22 -28.57
C ALA A 440 6.78 20.96 -27.13
N ALA A 441 7.73 21.78 -26.62
CA ALA A 441 8.00 21.89 -25.19
C ALA A 441 6.93 22.77 -24.53
N CYS A 442 6.56 22.46 -23.29
CA CYS A 442 5.57 23.21 -22.52
C CYS A 442 5.80 23.00 -21.02
N GLY A 443 5.49 24.00 -20.18
CA GLY A 443 5.45 23.83 -18.71
C GLY A 443 6.72 23.23 -18.12
N PHE A 444 7.89 23.71 -18.48
CA PHE A 444 9.22 23.23 -18.10
C PHE A 444 9.62 21.86 -18.70
N CYS A 445 8.72 21.20 -19.46
CA CYS A 445 8.92 19.86 -20.03
C CYS A 445 9.42 19.94 -21.49
N PHE A 446 10.33 19.02 -21.86
CA PHE A 446 10.91 18.93 -23.21
C PHE A 446 10.59 17.61 -23.89
N PHE A 447 10.77 16.48 -23.22
CA PHE A 447 10.35 15.16 -23.66
C PHE A 447 9.42 14.55 -22.63
N ASN A 448 8.34 13.92 -23.06
CA ASN A 448 7.39 13.28 -22.17
C ASN A 448 7.96 11.93 -21.68
N SER A 449 8.66 11.97 -20.55
CA SER A 449 9.39 10.83 -20.03
C SER A 449 8.49 9.66 -19.70
N VAL A 450 7.28 9.90 -19.14
CA VAL A 450 6.29 8.87 -18.81
C VAL A 450 5.73 8.22 -20.07
N ALA A 451 5.36 9.05 -21.07
CA ALA A 451 4.78 8.53 -22.31
C ALA A 451 5.79 7.71 -23.13
N VAL A 452 7.03 8.22 -23.26
CA VAL A 452 8.12 7.46 -23.94
C VAL A 452 8.39 6.14 -23.23
N ALA A 453 8.41 6.14 -21.87
CA ALA A 453 8.63 4.93 -21.10
C ALA A 453 7.47 3.93 -21.25
N ALA A 454 6.22 4.40 -21.32
CA ALA A 454 5.06 3.53 -21.58
C ALA A 454 5.15 2.88 -22.97
N ARG A 455 5.46 3.64 -24.01
CA ARG A 455 5.68 3.08 -25.37
C ARG A 455 6.87 2.13 -25.42
N HIS A 456 7.94 2.46 -24.69
CA HIS A 456 9.10 1.57 -24.56
C HIS A 456 8.74 0.25 -23.89
N ALA A 457 7.96 0.29 -22.80
CA ALA A 457 7.45 -0.90 -22.12
C ALA A 457 6.64 -1.81 -23.07
N GLN A 458 5.74 -1.24 -23.87
CA GLN A 458 4.97 -1.96 -24.87
C GLN A 458 5.87 -2.57 -25.95
N ALA A 459 6.88 -1.85 -26.40
CA ALA A 459 7.81 -2.32 -27.43
C ALA A 459 8.65 -3.52 -26.98
N ILE A 460 9.15 -3.51 -25.73
CA ILE A 460 10.00 -4.60 -25.21
C ILE A 460 9.20 -5.80 -24.69
N SER A 461 7.93 -5.64 -24.31
CA SER A 461 7.07 -6.74 -23.86
C SER A 461 6.56 -7.60 -25.02
N GLY A 462 6.60 -7.09 -26.26
CA GLY A 462 6.15 -7.79 -27.45
C GLY A 462 4.63 -7.92 -27.59
N HIS A 463 3.85 -7.27 -26.74
CA HIS A 463 2.36 -7.18 -26.82
C HIS A 463 1.90 -5.79 -26.35
N ALA A 464 0.64 -5.46 -26.61
CA ALA A 464 0.02 -4.24 -26.11
C ALA A 464 -0.23 -4.38 -24.60
N LEU A 465 0.82 -4.07 -23.83
CA LEU A 465 0.78 -4.11 -22.37
C LEU A 465 -0.25 -3.11 -21.85
N ARG A 466 -1.14 -3.53 -20.95
CA ARG A 466 -2.07 -2.62 -20.29
C ARG A 466 -1.32 -1.79 -19.25
N ILE A 467 -1.26 -0.49 -19.48
CA ILE A 467 -0.51 0.45 -18.62
C ILE A 467 -1.49 1.43 -17.99
N LEU A 468 -1.43 1.54 -16.67
CA LEU A 468 -2.08 2.63 -15.94
C LEU A 468 -1.05 3.74 -15.73
N ILE A 469 -1.37 4.96 -16.18
CA ILE A 469 -0.64 6.16 -15.86
C ILE A 469 -1.50 6.96 -14.87
N VAL A 470 -1.00 7.15 -13.65
CA VAL A 470 -1.60 8.03 -12.65
C VAL A 470 -0.76 9.29 -12.57
N ASP A 471 -1.36 10.42 -12.87
CA ASP A 471 -0.73 11.73 -12.78
C ASP A 471 -1.33 12.47 -11.58
N TRP A 472 -0.54 12.60 -10.51
CA TRP A 472 -0.96 13.37 -9.33
C TRP A 472 -0.22 14.70 -9.17
N ASP A 473 0.57 15.11 -10.19
CA ASP A 473 1.04 16.49 -10.32
C ASP A 473 -0.17 17.42 -10.24
N ILE A 474 0.01 18.60 -9.64
CA ILE A 474 -1.11 19.53 -9.50
C ILE A 474 -1.55 20.14 -10.81
N HIS A 475 -0.68 20.10 -11.84
CA HIS A 475 -0.98 20.56 -13.18
C HIS A 475 -1.53 19.42 -14.06
N HIS A 476 -2.43 19.73 -14.97
CA HIS A 476 -2.90 18.77 -15.96
C HIS A 476 -1.77 18.37 -16.91
N GLY A 477 -1.47 17.09 -17.01
CA GLY A 477 -0.48 16.55 -17.94
C GLY A 477 -1.02 16.47 -19.37
N ASN A 478 -1.24 17.61 -20.00
CA ASN A 478 -1.82 17.74 -21.35
C ASN A 478 -1.06 16.95 -22.40
N GLY A 479 0.28 16.96 -22.35
CA GLY A 479 1.09 16.20 -23.28
C GLY A 479 0.88 14.69 -23.15
N THR A 480 0.80 14.15 -21.95
CA THR A 480 0.51 12.74 -21.71
C THR A 480 -0.88 12.36 -22.19
N GLN A 481 -1.90 13.19 -21.88
CA GLN A 481 -3.27 12.98 -22.36
C GLN A 481 -3.32 12.90 -23.88
N HIS A 482 -2.76 13.86 -24.59
CA HIS A 482 -2.82 13.91 -26.06
C HIS A 482 -2.11 12.74 -26.73
N ILE A 483 -1.02 12.22 -26.13
CA ILE A 483 -0.28 11.08 -26.68
C ILE A 483 -1.10 9.76 -26.58
N PHE A 484 -2.01 9.64 -25.61
CA PHE A 484 -2.73 8.39 -25.33
C PHE A 484 -4.25 8.48 -25.47
N GLU A 485 -4.83 9.63 -25.83
CA GLU A 485 -6.29 9.83 -25.86
C GLU A 485 -7.06 8.89 -26.80
N ASP A 486 -6.37 8.27 -27.77
CA ASP A 486 -6.93 7.31 -28.73
C ASP A 486 -6.49 5.86 -28.49
N ASP A 487 -5.76 5.58 -27.38
CA ASP A 487 -5.16 4.25 -27.11
C ASP A 487 -5.81 3.55 -25.91
N PRO A 488 -6.68 2.54 -26.11
CA PRO A 488 -7.32 1.83 -25.01
C PRO A 488 -6.39 0.89 -24.24
N SER A 489 -5.14 0.71 -24.66
CA SER A 489 -4.13 -0.05 -23.90
C SER A 489 -3.48 0.77 -22.78
N VAL A 490 -3.67 2.09 -22.80
CA VAL A 490 -3.16 3.01 -21.77
C VAL A 490 -4.32 3.74 -21.10
N LEU A 491 -4.48 3.54 -19.82
CA LEU A 491 -5.44 4.26 -18.99
C LEU A 491 -4.72 5.45 -18.35
N TYR A 492 -5.05 6.67 -18.74
CA TYR A 492 -4.51 7.90 -18.17
C TYR A 492 -5.48 8.50 -17.17
N MET A 493 -5.04 8.69 -15.94
CA MET A 493 -5.82 9.31 -14.86
C MET A 493 -5.05 10.50 -14.27
N SER A 494 -5.62 11.69 -14.36
CA SER A 494 -5.01 12.92 -13.83
C SER A 494 -5.88 13.58 -12.76
N LEU A 495 -5.25 13.92 -11.62
CA LEU A 495 -5.89 14.63 -10.52
C LEU A 495 -5.23 16.01 -10.37
N HIS A 496 -5.79 17.01 -10.96
CA HIS A 496 -5.13 18.31 -11.13
C HIS A 496 -6.03 19.48 -10.76
N ARG A 497 -5.41 20.57 -10.39
CA ARG A 497 -6.11 21.84 -10.20
C ARG A 497 -6.53 22.39 -11.56
N TYR A 498 -7.79 22.76 -11.68
CA TYR A 498 -8.39 23.18 -12.93
C TYR A 498 -8.97 24.61 -12.88
N ASP A 499 -9.61 24.93 -11.75
CA ASP A 499 -10.21 26.25 -11.49
C ASP A 499 -11.07 26.72 -12.67
N HIS A 500 -11.94 25.86 -13.18
CA HIS A 500 -12.79 26.10 -14.35
C HIS A 500 -12.01 26.51 -15.62
N GLY A 501 -10.84 25.91 -15.84
CA GLY A 501 -9.98 26.15 -17.00
C GLY A 501 -9.09 27.39 -16.88
N THR A 502 -8.94 27.97 -15.70
CA THR A 502 -8.08 29.16 -15.48
C THR A 502 -6.74 28.84 -14.85
N PHE A 503 -6.53 27.62 -14.34
CA PHE A 503 -5.23 27.15 -13.84
C PHE A 503 -4.40 26.57 -15.00
N PHE A 504 -3.06 26.71 -14.92
CA PHE A 504 -2.16 26.20 -15.98
C PHE A 504 -2.35 24.68 -16.21
N PRO A 505 -2.35 24.20 -17.48
CA PRO A 505 -2.05 24.87 -18.75
C PRO A 505 -3.21 25.68 -19.35
N MET A 506 -4.30 25.89 -18.61
CA MET A 506 -5.51 26.62 -19.00
C MET A 506 -6.31 25.93 -20.12
N GLY A 507 -7.55 26.41 -20.37
CA GLY A 507 -8.41 25.82 -21.41
C GLY A 507 -9.32 24.70 -20.88
N ASN A 508 -9.92 23.93 -21.78
CA ASN A 508 -10.93 22.92 -21.46
C ASN A 508 -10.39 21.48 -21.50
N GLU A 509 -9.12 21.31 -21.80
CA GLU A 509 -8.52 19.97 -22.03
C GLU A 509 -8.39 19.15 -20.75
N GLY A 510 -8.22 19.82 -19.60
CA GLY A 510 -8.22 19.18 -18.29
C GLY A 510 -9.61 19.00 -17.66
N ALA A 511 -10.70 19.29 -18.37
CA ALA A 511 -12.06 19.11 -17.83
C ALA A 511 -12.43 17.62 -17.68
N SER A 512 -13.29 17.30 -16.70
CA SER A 512 -13.83 15.96 -16.46
C SER A 512 -14.57 15.37 -17.67
N SER A 513 -15.03 16.23 -18.59
CA SER A 513 -15.71 15.83 -19.84
C SER A 513 -14.76 15.34 -20.93
N GLN A 514 -13.47 15.54 -20.81
CA GLN A 514 -12.45 14.99 -21.72
C GLN A 514 -12.19 13.53 -21.37
N ILE A 515 -12.63 12.64 -22.24
CA ILE A 515 -12.69 11.19 -21.97
C ILE A 515 -11.86 10.37 -22.97
N GLY A 516 -11.07 11.05 -23.80
CA GLY A 516 -10.32 10.45 -24.91
C GLY A 516 -11.08 10.42 -26.22
N GLN A 517 -10.44 9.91 -27.26
CA GLN A 517 -10.96 9.78 -28.63
C GLN A 517 -11.04 8.32 -29.03
N ALA A 518 -11.89 7.99 -30.02
CA ALA A 518 -12.03 6.60 -30.46
C ALA A 518 -10.73 6.09 -31.11
N PRO A 519 -10.22 4.89 -30.71
CA PRO A 519 -10.85 3.89 -29.84
C PRO A 519 -10.61 4.06 -28.33
N GLY A 520 -9.88 5.07 -27.85
CA GLY A 520 -9.52 5.32 -26.47
C GLY A 520 -10.60 6.01 -25.62
N VAL A 521 -11.83 6.15 -26.11
CA VAL A 521 -12.92 6.78 -25.36
C VAL A 521 -13.20 6.05 -24.05
N GLY A 522 -13.14 6.78 -22.93
CA GLY A 522 -13.30 6.27 -21.58
C GLY A 522 -11.97 5.99 -20.86
N PHE A 523 -10.84 6.01 -21.58
CA PHE A 523 -9.51 5.73 -21.02
C PHE A 523 -8.70 6.98 -20.65
N THR A 524 -9.25 8.19 -20.84
CA THR A 524 -8.77 9.45 -20.27
C THR A 524 -9.71 9.84 -19.14
N VAL A 525 -9.20 9.99 -17.91
CA VAL A 525 -9.97 10.29 -16.69
C VAL A 525 -9.38 11.50 -16.00
N ASN A 526 -10.09 12.61 -16.02
CA ASN A 526 -9.69 13.88 -15.41
C ASN A 526 -10.51 14.18 -14.16
N VAL A 527 -9.83 14.29 -13.00
CA VAL A 527 -10.39 14.80 -11.76
C VAL A 527 -10.00 16.25 -11.63
N ALA A 528 -10.86 17.11 -12.11
CA ALA A 528 -10.61 18.56 -12.24
C ALA A 528 -10.97 19.30 -10.94
N TRP A 529 -9.98 19.61 -10.11
CA TRP A 529 -10.18 20.35 -8.87
C TRP A 529 -10.53 21.81 -9.14
N ASN A 530 -11.74 22.24 -8.80
CA ASN A 530 -12.19 23.62 -8.94
C ASN A 530 -12.01 24.40 -7.64
N GLY A 531 -10.77 24.50 -7.17
CA GLY A 531 -10.37 25.26 -6.00
C GLY A 531 -9.09 24.74 -5.35
N PRO A 532 -8.39 25.58 -4.60
CA PRO A 532 -7.19 25.23 -3.86
C PRO A 532 -7.51 24.44 -2.57
N ARG A 533 -6.46 24.01 -1.86
CA ARG A 533 -6.48 23.37 -0.54
C ARG A 533 -6.98 21.93 -0.50
N MET A 534 -7.00 21.24 -1.64
CA MET A 534 -7.20 19.80 -1.64
C MET A 534 -6.06 19.13 -0.87
N GLY A 535 -6.39 18.20 0.02
CA GLY A 535 -5.42 17.50 0.85
C GLY A 535 -5.74 16.00 0.92
N ASP A 536 -5.14 15.31 1.89
CA ASP A 536 -5.24 13.85 2.02
C ASP A 536 -6.68 13.31 1.94
N PRO A 537 -7.67 13.90 2.64
CA PRO A 537 -9.04 13.37 2.58
C PRO A 537 -9.65 13.45 1.18
N ASP A 538 -9.29 14.50 0.42
CA ASP A 538 -9.83 14.76 -0.92
C ASP A 538 -9.24 13.76 -1.94
N TYR A 539 -7.91 13.55 -1.87
CA TYR A 539 -7.22 12.58 -2.71
C TYR A 539 -7.61 11.14 -2.36
N LEU A 540 -7.69 10.77 -1.08
CA LEU A 540 -8.16 9.46 -0.66
C LEU A 540 -9.61 9.19 -1.09
N ALA A 541 -10.48 10.19 -1.03
CA ALA A 541 -11.85 10.07 -1.55
C ALA A 541 -11.87 9.80 -3.06
N ALA A 542 -11.00 10.46 -3.84
CA ALA A 542 -10.84 10.17 -5.27
C ALA A 542 -10.30 8.76 -5.50
N TRP A 543 -9.31 8.32 -4.71
CA TRP A 543 -8.77 6.95 -4.80
C TRP A 543 -9.84 5.89 -4.58
N HIS A 544 -10.58 5.98 -3.49
CA HIS A 544 -11.57 4.98 -3.13
C HIS A 544 -12.82 4.97 -4.02
N ARG A 545 -13.21 6.15 -4.56
CA ARG A 545 -14.46 6.27 -5.32
C ARG A 545 -14.29 6.19 -6.83
N LEU A 546 -13.09 6.46 -7.35
CA LEU A 546 -12.85 6.60 -8.78
C LEU A 546 -11.61 5.83 -9.25
N VAL A 547 -10.42 6.19 -8.72
CA VAL A 547 -9.13 5.68 -9.25
C VAL A 547 -9.04 4.16 -9.10
N LEU A 548 -9.15 3.64 -7.89
CA LEU A 548 -9.01 2.19 -7.64
C LEU A 548 -10.15 1.36 -8.23
N PRO A 549 -11.44 1.75 -8.15
CA PRO A 549 -12.50 1.02 -8.83
C PRO A 549 -12.25 0.82 -10.33
N ILE A 550 -11.84 1.87 -11.04
CA ILE A 550 -11.50 1.78 -12.47
C ILE A 550 -10.21 0.95 -12.67
N ALA A 551 -9.17 1.19 -11.85
CA ALA A 551 -7.90 0.49 -11.97
C ALA A 551 -8.05 -1.04 -11.78
N TYR A 552 -8.86 -1.50 -10.81
CA TYR A 552 -9.15 -2.93 -10.64
C TYR A 552 -9.97 -3.52 -11.80
N GLU A 553 -10.91 -2.76 -12.39
CA GLU A 553 -11.65 -3.20 -13.59
C GLU A 553 -10.74 -3.25 -14.82
N PHE A 554 -9.81 -2.30 -14.98
CA PHE A 554 -8.82 -2.26 -16.07
C PHE A 554 -7.73 -3.35 -15.90
N ASN A 555 -7.34 -3.67 -14.68
CA ASN A 555 -6.32 -4.66 -14.30
C ASN A 555 -5.00 -4.46 -15.05
N PRO A 556 -4.25 -3.38 -14.76
CA PRO A 556 -3.01 -3.04 -15.45
C PRO A 556 -1.91 -4.07 -15.19
N GLU A 557 -0.97 -4.17 -16.12
CA GLU A 557 0.24 -5.00 -16.05
C GLU A 557 1.48 -4.20 -15.63
N LEU A 558 1.39 -2.86 -15.71
CA LEU A 558 2.38 -1.89 -15.25
C LEU A 558 1.67 -0.62 -14.78
N VAL A 559 2.14 -0.03 -13.69
CA VAL A 559 1.68 1.28 -13.20
C VAL A 559 2.84 2.27 -13.32
N LEU A 560 2.63 3.37 -14.02
CA LEU A 560 3.52 4.52 -14.08
C LEU A 560 2.86 5.69 -13.37
N VAL A 561 3.62 6.41 -12.57
CA VAL A 561 3.11 7.55 -11.84
C VAL A 561 3.89 8.79 -12.26
N SER A 562 3.20 9.78 -12.87
CA SER A 562 3.70 11.14 -12.97
C SER A 562 3.65 11.75 -11.58
N ALA A 563 4.78 11.61 -10.86
CA ALA A 563 4.88 11.92 -9.44
C ALA A 563 5.35 13.37 -9.22
N GLY A 564 4.50 14.33 -9.57
CA GLY A 564 4.66 15.71 -9.12
C GLY A 564 4.27 15.84 -7.65
N PHE A 565 5.01 16.63 -6.91
CA PHE A 565 4.73 16.92 -5.50
C PHE A 565 4.40 18.39 -5.26
N ASP A 566 3.87 19.08 -6.25
CA ASP A 566 3.38 20.45 -6.15
C ASP A 566 1.95 20.55 -5.61
N ALA A 567 1.23 19.45 -5.46
CA ALA A 567 0.04 19.37 -4.62
C ALA A 567 0.38 19.28 -3.12
N ALA A 568 1.67 19.13 -2.75
CA ALA A 568 2.09 19.02 -1.36
C ALA A 568 1.90 20.32 -0.57
N GLN A 569 1.69 20.17 0.73
CA GLN A 569 1.62 21.29 1.66
C GLN A 569 2.87 22.17 1.56
N GLY A 570 2.67 23.48 1.40
CA GLY A 570 3.74 24.46 1.34
C GLY A 570 4.33 24.70 -0.04
N ASP A 571 3.85 24.01 -1.09
CA ASP A 571 4.26 24.28 -2.46
C ASP A 571 3.81 25.68 -2.92
N PRO A 572 4.70 26.47 -3.55
CA PRO A 572 4.40 27.84 -3.94
C PRO A 572 3.44 27.96 -5.15
N LEU A 573 3.30 26.92 -5.97
CA LEU A 573 2.49 26.93 -7.18
C LEU A 573 1.14 26.23 -7.03
N GLY A 574 1.11 25.07 -6.37
CA GLY A 574 -0.08 24.23 -6.31
C GLY A 574 -1.19 24.73 -5.40
N GLY A 575 -0.84 25.28 -4.23
CA GLY A 575 -1.81 25.78 -3.25
C GLY A 575 -2.69 24.70 -2.62
N CYS A 576 -2.27 23.43 -2.68
CA CYS A 576 -2.90 22.27 -2.08
C CYS A 576 -2.19 21.85 -0.80
N GLN A 577 -2.65 20.77 -0.13
CA GLN A 577 -2.23 20.41 1.21
C GLN A 577 -2.09 18.88 1.39
N VAL A 578 -1.59 18.19 0.38
CA VAL A 578 -1.30 16.77 0.50
C VAL A 578 -0.05 16.59 1.35
N SER A 579 -0.14 15.71 2.36
CA SER A 579 0.99 15.42 3.24
C SER A 579 1.90 14.33 2.66
N PRO A 580 3.16 14.20 3.13
CA PRO A 580 4.02 13.06 2.79
C PRO A 580 3.38 11.72 3.15
N GLU A 581 2.66 11.66 4.28
CA GLU A 581 1.88 10.50 4.72
C GLU A 581 0.76 10.20 3.73
N GLY A 582 0.07 11.23 3.23
CA GLY A 582 -0.96 11.08 2.19
C GLY A 582 -0.40 10.41 0.94
N TYR A 583 0.72 10.91 0.39
CA TYR A 583 1.38 10.29 -0.77
C TYR A 583 1.83 8.85 -0.52
N ALA A 584 2.29 8.53 0.71
CA ALA A 584 2.63 7.17 1.10
C ALA A 584 1.41 6.24 1.02
N HIS A 585 0.24 6.68 1.51
CA HIS A 585 -1.01 5.92 1.40
C HIS A 585 -1.47 5.74 -0.05
N LEU A 586 -1.38 6.79 -0.88
CA LEU A 586 -1.70 6.69 -2.31
C LEU A 586 -0.79 5.67 -3.02
N THR A 587 0.51 5.71 -2.73
CA THR A 587 1.51 4.77 -3.25
C THR A 587 1.20 3.34 -2.79
N HIS A 588 0.93 3.13 -1.49
CA HIS A 588 0.59 1.81 -0.94
C HIS A 588 -0.59 1.18 -1.66
N LEU A 589 -1.66 1.94 -1.87
CA LEU A 589 -2.86 1.43 -2.54
C LEU A 589 -2.59 1.05 -4.01
N LEU A 590 -1.72 1.78 -4.72
CA LEU A 590 -1.33 1.44 -6.08
C LEU A 590 -0.42 0.19 -6.15
N MET A 591 0.37 -0.11 -5.11
CA MET A 591 1.22 -1.30 -5.05
C MET A 591 0.43 -2.62 -5.05
N GLY A 592 -0.86 -2.59 -4.74
CA GLY A 592 -1.76 -3.74 -4.90
C GLY A 592 -1.99 -4.13 -6.37
N LEU A 593 -1.71 -3.24 -7.32
CA LEU A 593 -1.94 -3.45 -8.76
C LEU A 593 -0.69 -4.01 -9.46
N ALA A 594 -0.88 -4.57 -10.66
CA ALA A 594 0.19 -4.96 -11.59
C ALA A 594 1.26 -5.88 -10.99
N ASN A 595 0.93 -6.76 -10.03
CA ASN A 595 1.90 -7.55 -9.27
C ASN A 595 2.96 -6.69 -8.56
N GLY A 596 2.61 -5.48 -8.11
CA GLY A 596 3.52 -4.53 -7.47
C GLY A 596 4.48 -3.81 -8.42
N ARG A 597 4.31 -3.91 -9.75
CA ARG A 597 5.13 -3.22 -10.75
C ARG A 597 4.68 -1.76 -10.87
N ILE A 598 5.20 -0.92 -10.00
CA ILE A 598 4.92 0.51 -9.96
C ILE A 598 6.22 1.31 -10.08
N ILE A 599 6.21 2.37 -10.89
CA ILE A 599 7.35 3.27 -11.09
C ILE A 599 6.88 4.70 -10.82
N LEU A 600 7.50 5.35 -9.85
CA LEU A 600 7.31 6.76 -9.56
C LEU A 600 8.32 7.58 -10.36
N ILE A 601 7.84 8.54 -11.15
CA ILE A 601 8.65 9.37 -12.04
C ILE A 601 8.44 10.82 -11.62
N LEU A 602 9.49 11.48 -11.15
CA LEU A 602 9.42 12.86 -10.67
C LEU A 602 8.99 13.81 -11.77
N GLU A 603 7.95 14.60 -11.53
CA GLU A 603 7.50 15.70 -12.37
C GLU A 603 7.68 17.04 -11.64
N GLY A 604 6.62 17.73 -11.25
CA GLY A 604 6.66 18.98 -10.51
C GLY A 604 6.96 18.85 -9.02
N GLY A 605 6.80 19.93 -8.29
CA GLY A 605 7.12 20.09 -6.88
C GLY A 605 8.27 21.07 -6.65
N TYR A 606 7.95 22.18 -6.02
CA TYR A 606 8.81 23.38 -6.00
C TYR A 606 9.15 23.86 -4.59
N ASN A 607 8.58 23.24 -3.55
CA ASN A 607 9.05 23.35 -2.19
C ASN A 607 10.08 22.25 -1.91
N LEU A 608 11.35 22.62 -1.68
CA LEU A 608 12.46 21.69 -1.57
C LEU A 608 12.33 20.71 -0.36
N THR A 609 11.64 21.13 0.70
CA THR A 609 11.37 20.28 1.87
C THR A 609 10.24 19.30 1.55
N SER A 610 9.09 19.81 1.13
CA SER A 610 7.91 18.98 0.85
C SER A 610 8.16 17.92 -0.23
N ILE A 611 8.88 18.29 -1.32
CA ILE A 611 9.23 17.34 -2.39
C ILE A 611 10.16 16.22 -1.88
N SER A 612 11.10 16.57 -0.98
CA SER A 612 12.05 15.60 -0.43
C SER A 612 11.39 14.65 0.55
N GLU A 613 10.53 15.16 1.44
CA GLU A 613 9.78 14.36 2.41
C GLU A 613 8.76 13.45 1.72
N SER A 614 8.01 13.98 0.74
CA SER A 614 7.02 13.20 0.00
C SER A 614 7.66 12.08 -0.82
N MET A 615 8.77 12.36 -1.54
CA MET A 615 9.50 11.34 -2.27
C MET A 615 10.09 10.28 -1.33
N ALA A 616 10.59 10.67 -0.14
CA ALA A 616 11.11 9.74 0.85
C ALA A 616 10.00 8.85 1.44
N ALA A 617 8.82 9.42 1.73
CA ALA A 617 7.68 8.67 2.22
C ALA A 617 7.20 7.63 1.19
N CYS A 618 7.07 8.01 -0.08
CA CYS A 618 6.76 7.08 -1.17
C CYS A 618 7.84 5.99 -1.34
N THR A 619 9.12 6.36 -1.29
CA THR A 619 10.23 5.41 -1.43
C THR A 619 10.25 4.39 -0.28
N ARG A 620 9.97 4.80 0.96
CA ARG A 620 9.79 3.87 2.10
C ARG A 620 8.67 2.87 1.85
N THR A 621 7.55 3.35 1.34
CA THR A 621 6.39 2.51 1.02
C THR A 621 6.72 1.49 -0.07
N LEU A 622 7.42 1.91 -1.15
CA LEU A 622 7.90 0.99 -2.18
C LEU A 622 8.88 -0.07 -1.63
N LEU A 623 9.66 0.26 -0.61
CA LEU A 623 10.55 -0.66 0.10
C LEU A 623 9.82 -1.63 1.06
N GLY A 624 8.48 -1.54 1.16
CA GLY A 624 7.64 -2.40 1.98
C GLY A 624 7.43 -1.90 3.41
N ASP A 625 7.88 -0.69 3.76
CA ASP A 625 7.54 -0.10 5.05
C ASP A 625 6.03 0.25 5.06
N PRO A 626 5.30 0.01 6.15
CA PRO A 626 3.89 0.40 6.22
C PRO A 626 3.78 1.93 6.12
N PRO A 627 2.74 2.44 5.43
CA PRO A 627 2.53 3.87 5.37
C PRO A 627 2.34 4.46 6.77
N PRO A 628 2.87 5.66 7.03
CA PRO A 628 2.73 6.32 8.32
C PRO A 628 1.26 6.57 8.68
N LEU A 629 0.96 6.73 9.96
CA LEU A 629 -0.39 7.09 10.38
C LEU A 629 -0.72 8.51 9.90
N LEU A 630 -1.87 8.64 9.24
CA LEU A 630 -2.41 9.96 8.89
C LEU A 630 -2.83 10.71 10.15
N GLY A 631 -2.67 12.03 10.14
CA GLY A 631 -3.27 12.89 11.15
C GLY A 631 -4.81 12.78 11.19
N PRO A 632 -5.50 13.43 12.15
CA PRO A 632 -6.95 13.46 12.15
C PRO A 632 -7.50 13.98 10.81
N LEU A 633 -8.21 13.13 10.07
CA LEU A 633 -8.76 13.49 8.78
C LEU A 633 -10.03 14.33 8.97
N ARG A 634 -10.09 15.48 8.31
CA ARG A 634 -11.34 16.20 8.09
C ARG A 634 -12.19 15.48 7.03
N PRO A 635 -13.50 15.76 6.95
CA PRO A 635 -14.27 15.34 5.79
C PRO A 635 -13.69 15.91 4.50
N PRO A 636 -13.84 15.24 3.35
CA PRO A 636 -13.46 15.79 2.06
C PRO A 636 -14.17 17.12 1.78
N LEU A 637 -13.51 18.05 1.11
CA LEU A 637 -14.11 19.33 0.73
C LEU A 637 -15.28 19.12 -0.22
N SER A 638 -16.32 19.95 -0.08
CA SER A 638 -17.48 19.91 -0.99
C SER A 638 -17.10 20.12 -2.45
N GLY A 639 -16.08 20.97 -2.73
CA GLY A 639 -15.53 21.13 -4.07
C GLY A 639 -14.87 19.88 -4.61
N ALA A 640 -14.13 19.13 -3.75
CA ALA A 640 -13.53 17.86 -4.13
C ALA A 640 -14.60 16.81 -4.46
N LEU A 641 -15.61 16.68 -3.60
CA LEU A 641 -16.72 15.76 -3.83
C LEU A 641 -17.51 16.10 -5.10
N ALA A 642 -17.67 17.38 -5.41
CA ALA A 642 -18.32 17.82 -6.65
C ALA A 642 -17.51 17.38 -7.87
N SER A 643 -16.19 17.63 -7.89
CA SER A 643 -15.31 17.19 -8.99
C SER A 643 -15.29 15.66 -9.15
N ILE A 644 -15.18 14.91 -8.05
CA ILE A 644 -15.24 13.43 -8.08
C ILE A 644 -16.59 12.97 -8.64
N SER A 645 -17.71 13.54 -8.18
CA SER A 645 -19.06 13.15 -8.63
C SER A 645 -19.29 13.46 -10.10
N GLU A 646 -18.76 14.57 -10.59
CA GLU A 646 -18.82 14.93 -12.02
C GLU A 646 -18.06 13.92 -12.87
N THR A 647 -16.82 13.58 -12.47
CA THR A 647 -16.01 12.59 -13.18
C THR A 647 -16.67 11.21 -13.15
N VAL A 648 -17.20 10.76 -11.99
CA VAL A 648 -17.96 9.51 -11.86
C VAL A 648 -19.19 9.52 -12.78
N HIS A 649 -19.94 10.64 -12.85
CA HIS A 649 -21.10 10.76 -13.72
C HIS A 649 -20.76 10.56 -15.20
N VAL A 650 -19.63 11.13 -15.65
CA VAL A 650 -19.14 11.00 -17.01
C VAL A 650 -18.69 9.57 -17.29
N HIS A 651 -17.87 8.98 -16.39
CA HIS A 651 -17.18 7.72 -16.63
C HIS A 651 -17.99 6.45 -16.32
N ARG A 652 -19.09 6.51 -15.55
CA ARG A 652 -19.97 5.35 -15.25
C ARG A 652 -20.55 4.64 -16.49
N ARG A 653 -20.50 5.30 -17.66
CA ARG A 653 -20.93 4.71 -18.93
C ARG A 653 -19.93 3.69 -19.45
N TYR A 654 -18.65 3.90 -19.16
CA TYR A 654 -17.52 3.11 -19.64
C TYR A 654 -17.08 2.09 -18.60
N TRP A 655 -17.10 2.46 -17.30
CA TRP A 655 -16.63 1.65 -16.18
C TRP A 655 -17.81 1.23 -15.28
N ARG A 656 -18.06 -0.07 -15.24
CA ARG A 656 -19.19 -0.65 -14.50
C ARG A 656 -18.96 -0.59 -12.98
N SER A 657 -17.69 -0.60 -12.52
CA SER A 657 -17.29 -0.45 -11.12
C SER A 657 -17.72 0.87 -10.48
N LEU A 658 -18.02 1.88 -11.29
CA LEU A 658 -18.53 3.19 -10.83
C LEU A 658 -20.05 3.21 -10.64
N ARG A 659 -20.77 2.20 -11.08
CA ARG A 659 -22.25 2.18 -11.02
C ARG A 659 -22.69 1.79 -9.61
N ILE A 660 -23.42 2.67 -8.93
CA ILE A 660 -24.07 2.44 -7.64
C ILE A 660 -25.59 2.51 -7.88
N ARG A 661 -26.34 1.63 -7.20
CA ARG A 661 -27.80 1.61 -7.34
C ARG A 661 -28.47 2.54 -6.33
N LYS A 662 -29.52 3.26 -6.74
CA LYS A 662 -30.43 3.95 -5.85
C LYS A 662 -31.26 2.93 -5.08
N VAL A 663 -31.23 2.99 -3.75
CA VAL A 663 -32.16 2.26 -2.90
C VAL A 663 -33.43 3.09 -2.86
N GLU A 664 -34.52 2.61 -3.51
CA GLU A 664 -35.84 3.18 -3.28
C GLU A 664 -36.28 2.74 -1.87
N ASP A 665 -36.75 3.69 -1.05
CA ASP A 665 -37.42 3.44 0.24
C ASP A 665 -38.78 2.76 0.03
N LYS A 666 -38.78 1.57 -0.51
CA LYS A 666 -39.97 0.70 -0.51
C LYS A 666 -39.75 -0.30 0.61
N GLU A 667 -40.41 -0.05 1.76
CA GLU A 667 -40.69 -1.09 2.72
C GLU A 667 -41.29 -2.27 1.94
N GLU A 668 -40.58 -3.36 1.77
CA GLU A 668 -41.16 -4.61 1.29
C GLU A 668 -42.05 -5.17 2.41
N GLU A 669 -43.36 -4.87 2.34
CA GLU A 669 -44.34 -5.69 3.05
C GLU A 669 -44.19 -7.14 2.53
N PRO A 670 -44.18 -8.15 3.44
CA PRO A 670 -44.03 -9.55 3.02
C PRO A 670 -45.21 -9.93 2.16
N SER A 671 -44.97 -10.20 0.88
CA SER A 671 -45.97 -10.74 -0.04
C SER A 671 -46.47 -12.09 0.48
N ASN A 672 -47.66 -12.07 1.00
CA ASN A 672 -48.44 -13.23 1.46
C ASN A 672 -48.89 -13.98 0.19
N SER A 673 -48.08 -14.92 -0.31
CA SER A 673 -48.51 -15.80 -1.40
C SER A 673 -49.58 -16.76 -0.92
N GLY A 674 -50.74 -16.60 -1.52
CA GLY A 674 -52.02 -17.17 -1.16
C GLY A 674 -52.07 -18.69 -1.08
N LEU A 675 -52.69 -19.16 -0.04
CA LEU A 675 -53.43 -20.42 0.00
C LEU A 675 -54.92 -20.12 -0.26
N VAL A 676 -55.36 -20.60 -1.40
CA VAL A 676 -56.79 -20.62 -1.78
C VAL A 676 -57.51 -21.60 -0.85
N THR A 677 -58.38 -21.11 0.05
CA THR A 677 -59.41 -21.94 0.66
C THR A 677 -60.78 -21.39 0.35
N LYS A 678 -61.62 -22.32 -0.12
CA LYS A 678 -63.01 -22.16 -0.59
C LYS A 678 -63.91 -21.58 0.53
N LYS A 679 -64.78 -20.65 0.12
CA LYS A 679 -65.93 -20.13 0.89
C LYS A 679 -67.00 -21.18 1.06
N GLU A 680 -67.64 -21.24 2.25
CA GLU A 680 -69.05 -21.47 2.49
C GLU A 680 -69.53 -20.77 3.77
N PRO A 681 -70.82 -20.52 3.97
CA PRO A 681 -71.35 -19.20 4.35
C PRO A 681 -71.81 -19.06 5.81
N GLN A 682 -71.99 -17.79 6.20
CA GLN A 682 -72.51 -17.36 7.52
C GLN A 682 -73.98 -17.73 7.74
N PRO A 683 -74.41 -17.73 9.05
CA PRO A 683 -75.40 -16.71 9.43
C PRO A 683 -75.25 -16.07 10.83
N ALA A 684 -75.58 -14.78 10.84
CA ALA A 684 -76.36 -13.93 11.78
C ALA A 684 -76.06 -13.95 13.27
N ASN A 685 -75.72 -12.74 13.73
CA ASN A 685 -75.83 -12.15 15.09
C ASN A 685 -77.24 -12.17 15.65
N PRO A 686 -77.44 -12.08 16.97
CA PRO A 686 -77.23 -10.84 17.73
C PRO A 686 -77.01 -10.94 19.27
N GLY A 687 -76.51 -9.88 19.85
CA GLY A 687 -76.97 -9.40 21.17
C GLY A 687 -76.02 -9.38 22.35
N SER A 688 -75.45 -8.19 22.57
CA SER A 688 -75.24 -7.44 23.89
C SER A 688 -75.11 -8.19 25.21
N ALA A 689 -74.08 -7.91 25.99
CA ALA A 689 -74.01 -7.10 27.15
C ALA A 689 -72.84 -7.44 28.14
N LYS A 690 -72.11 -6.44 28.49
CA LYS A 690 -71.56 -6.06 29.81
C LYS A 690 -71.00 -7.14 30.78
N GLY A 691 -69.78 -6.90 31.26
CA GLY A 691 -69.57 -6.88 32.71
C GLY A 691 -68.34 -7.62 33.22
N MET A 692 -67.31 -6.85 33.59
CA MET A 692 -66.55 -6.88 34.85
C MET A 692 -65.91 -8.16 35.39
N ALA A 693 -64.61 -7.92 35.73
CA ALA A 693 -63.94 -8.34 36.95
C ALA A 693 -63.03 -9.57 36.89
N ARG A 694 -61.72 -9.31 37.10
CA ARG A 694 -60.73 -10.18 37.78
C ARG A 694 -61.32 -10.66 39.15
N PRO A 695 -60.81 -11.73 39.86
CA PRO A 695 -59.39 -11.84 40.23
C PRO A 695 -58.85 -13.29 40.41
N GLU A 696 -57.55 -13.33 40.54
CA GLU A 696 -56.66 -14.05 41.48
C GLU A 696 -56.75 -15.56 41.77
N GLU A 697 -55.54 -16.12 41.72
CA GLU A 697 -54.86 -17.06 42.64
C GLU A 697 -55.38 -18.53 42.79
N ASN A 698 -54.49 -19.49 42.61
CA ASN A 698 -53.75 -20.29 43.58
C ASN A 698 -53.53 -21.73 43.13
N ILE A 699 -52.24 -22.13 43.08
CA ILE A 699 -51.53 -23.12 43.91
C ILE A 699 -52.08 -24.56 43.94
N LEU A 700 -51.11 -25.48 43.81
CA LEU A 700 -50.87 -26.81 44.39
C LEU A 700 -50.96 -28.04 43.43
N GLU A 701 -49.82 -28.54 43.26
CA GLU A 701 -49.19 -29.80 43.77
C GLU A 701 -49.72 -31.11 43.22
N ALA A 702 -48.65 -31.88 42.83
CA ALA A 702 -48.36 -33.24 43.12
C ALA A 702 -49.08 -34.36 42.38
N GLY A 703 -48.26 -35.24 41.89
CA GLY A 703 -48.66 -36.64 41.68
C GLY A 703 -47.76 -37.47 40.83
N MET A 704 -46.78 -38.09 41.47
CA MET A 704 -45.99 -39.24 41.01
C MET A 704 -46.80 -40.36 40.39
N GLY A 705 -46.19 -41.08 39.47
CA GLY A 705 -46.69 -42.38 39.04
C GLY A 705 -45.83 -43.03 37.94
N LYS A 706 -44.78 -43.66 38.31
CA LYS A 706 -44.03 -44.89 37.95
C LYS A 706 -44.57 -45.76 36.79
N ALA A 707 -43.61 -46.00 35.86
CA ALA A 707 -43.06 -47.33 35.47
C ALA A 707 -43.96 -48.33 34.71
N THR A 708 -43.47 -48.79 33.58
CA THR A 708 -42.95 -50.13 33.26
C THR A 708 -42.85 -50.27 31.77
N SER A 709 -41.65 -50.45 31.24
CA SER A 709 -41.02 -51.71 30.73
C SER A 709 -41.78 -52.43 29.63
N ALA A 710 -41.16 -52.56 28.47
CA ALA A 710 -40.77 -53.81 27.80
C ALA A 710 -40.33 -53.58 26.35
N SER A 711 -39.10 -53.95 26.08
CA SER A 711 -38.57 -54.35 24.75
C SER A 711 -39.01 -55.78 24.47
N PRO A 712 -38.59 -56.52 23.44
CA PRO A 712 -38.20 -56.23 22.06
C PRO A 712 -38.89 -57.18 21.07
N VAL A 713 -38.64 -57.05 19.75
CA VAL A 713 -38.55 -58.19 18.78
C VAL A 713 -37.94 -57.57 17.49
N GLU A 714 -36.83 -57.88 17.11
CA GLU A 714 -36.06 -58.65 16.16
C GLU A 714 -36.75 -59.03 14.84
N GLU A 715 -35.85 -59.14 13.88
CA GLU A 715 -35.86 -59.84 12.57
C GLU A 715 -36.20 -58.97 11.35
N SER A 716 -35.45 -59.02 10.26
CA SER A 716 -34.43 -59.94 9.72
C SER A 716 -33.81 -59.34 8.47
N ILE A 717 -32.53 -59.59 8.26
CA ILE A 717 -31.81 -59.47 6.99
C ILE A 717 -32.09 -60.76 6.18
N PRO A 718 -32.16 -60.76 4.82
CA PRO A 718 -31.02 -61.10 3.97
C PRO A 718 -30.98 -60.35 2.63
N GLY A 719 -29.97 -60.32 1.87
CA GLY A 719 -28.86 -61.15 1.55
C GLY A 719 -27.97 -60.52 0.48
N GLN A 720 -26.79 -60.96 0.44
CA GLN A 720 -25.70 -60.72 -0.48
C GLN A 720 -25.95 -61.13 -1.93
N ALA A 721 -25.33 -60.42 -2.89
CA ALA A 721 -24.66 -60.99 -4.10
C ALA A 721 -23.68 -59.94 -4.64
N LYS A 722 -22.41 -60.20 -4.48
CA LYS A 722 -21.34 -60.69 -5.36
C LYS A 722 -21.09 -59.86 -6.63
N SER A 723 -19.95 -59.25 -6.56
CA SER A 723 -18.81 -59.08 -7.50
C SER A 723 -19.00 -59.59 -8.95
N GLU A 724 -18.61 -58.73 -9.89
CA GLU A 724 -17.82 -59.18 -11.03
C GLU A 724 -16.90 -58.05 -11.57
N ILE A 725 -15.65 -58.42 -11.67
CA ILE A 725 -14.54 -57.76 -12.31
C ILE A 725 -14.58 -58.09 -13.80
N ALA A 726 -14.44 -57.15 -14.68
CA ALA A 726 -14.07 -57.39 -16.06
C ALA A 726 -13.00 -56.38 -16.52
N THR A 727 -11.81 -56.86 -16.63
CA THR A 727 -10.68 -56.43 -17.42
C THR A 727 -10.89 -56.80 -18.88
N VAL A 728 -10.66 -55.90 -19.84
CA VAL A 728 -10.26 -56.23 -21.24
C VAL A 728 -9.51 -55.01 -21.77
N GLU A 729 -8.25 -55.07 -21.92
CA GLU A 729 -7.32 -55.34 -23.02
C GLU A 729 -7.42 -54.47 -24.27
N LEU A 730 -6.25 -54.02 -24.67
CA LEU A 730 -5.81 -53.35 -25.88
C LEU A 730 -6.25 -54.03 -27.18
N ALA A 731 -6.57 -53.26 -28.21
CA ALA A 731 -6.27 -53.61 -29.61
C ALA A 731 -5.91 -52.39 -30.44
N LYS A 732 -4.76 -52.51 -31.07
CA LYS A 732 -4.25 -51.70 -32.19
C LYS A 732 -5.04 -52.09 -33.45
N ASP A 733 -5.22 -51.16 -34.42
CA ASP A 733 -4.59 -51.17 -35.75
C ASP A 733 -5.31 -50.31 -36.82
N LYS A 734 -4.43 -49.68 -37.61
CA LYS A 734 -4.45 -49.44 -39.09
C LYS A 734 -5.41 -48.42 -39.71
N SER A 735 -4.85 -47.31 -40.15
CA SER A 735 -4.34 -46.97 -41.53
C SER A 735 -5.36 -46.91 -42.68
N LEU A 736 -5.34 -45.84 -43.38
CA LEU A 736 -5.19 -45.66 -44.89
C LEU A 736 -5.51 -44.19 -45.27
N GLU A 737 -4.55 -43.41 -45.76
CA GLU A 737 -4.20 -43.10 -47.18
C GLU A 737 -5.32 -42.36 -47.90
N VAL A 738 -5.17 -41.36 -48.74
CA VAL A 738 -4.19 -40.85 -49.73
C VAL A 738 -4.91 -39.63 -50.34
N ALA A 739 -4.39 -38.56 -50.82
CA ALA A 739 -3.42 -38.21 -51.88
C ALA A 739 -3.42 -36.69 -52.10
N THR A 740 -2.35 -36.10 -52.33
CA THR A 740 -1.55 -35.65 -53.50
C THR A 740 -1.91 -34.27 -53.99
N GLY A 741 -0.96 -33.48 -54.25
CA GLY A 741 0.08 -33.23 -55.19
C GLY A 741 0.69 -31.83 -54.95
N GLY A 742 1.93 -31.57 -55.05
CA GLY A 742 2.89 -31.64 -56.09
C GLY A 742 3.16 -30.23 -56.61
N ALA A 743 4.30 -29.66 -56.79
CA ALA A 743 5.62 -30.05 -57.20
C ALA A 743 6.59 -28.85 -57.05
N MET A 744 7.81 -29.06 -56.65
CA MET A 744 9.08 -28.97 -57.44
C MET A 744 9.44 -27.55 -57.90
N LEU A 745 10.63 -27.08 -57.89
CA LEU A 745 12.06 -27.42 -58.04
C LEU A 745 12.83 -26.09 -57.93
N ASP A 746 14.05 -25.85 -57.68
CA ASP A 746 15.33 -26.56 -57.71
C ASP A 746 16.45 -25.62 -57.21
N GLN A 747 17.43 -26.16 -56.51
CA GLN A 747 18.91 -26.10 -56.69
C GLN A 747 19.53 -24.73 -57.07
N THR A 748 20.66 -24.28 -56.53
CA THR A 748 22.02 -24.92 -56.53
C THR A 748 23.01 -24.08 -55.74
N THR A 749 23.82 -24.69 -54.91
CA THR A 749 25.32 -24.71 -54.80
C THR A 749 26.10 -23.39 -54.95
N SER A 750 27.10 -23.05 -54.17
CA SER A 750 28.38 -23.78 -53.92
C SER A 750 29.34 -22.97 -53.04
N GLU A 751 30.06 -23.71 -52.19
CA GLU A 751 31.50 -23.64 -51.88
C GLU A 751 32.19 -22.43 -51.25
N GLY A 752 32.88 -22.77 -50.12
CA GLY A 752 33.93 -21.99 -49.47
C GLY A 752 35.26 -21.94 -50.23
N PRO A 753 36.42 -21.70 -49.66
CA PRO A 753 36.98 -22.17 -48.38
C PRO A 753 38.06 -21.26 -47.67
N VAL A 754 38.38 -21.64 -46.40
CA VAL A 754 39.71 -21.76 -45.77
C VAL A 754 40.71 -20.60 -45.69
N GLY A 755 41.23 -20.37 -44.48
CA GLY A 755 42.46 -19.65 -44.24
C GLY A 755 42.86 -19.56 -42.76
N HIS A 756 43.71 -20.45 -42.32
CA HIS A 756 44.46 -20.63 -41.10
C HIS A 756 45.38 -19.46 -40.71
N THR A 757 45.67 -19.31 -39.39
CA THR A 757 46.93 -19.60 -38.67
C THR A 757 46.85 -19.09 -37.23
N LYS A 758 46.95 -19.90 -36.17
CA LYS A 758 48.14 -20.38 -35.40
C LYS A 758 48.94 -19.24 -34.74
N LEU A 759 49.39 -19.25 -33.51
CA LEU A 759 49.78 -20.11 -32.37
C LEU A 759 50.33 -19.16 -31.31
N ALA A 760 50.48 -19.35 -30.03
CA ALA A 760 51.04 -20.37 -29.17
C ALA A 760 50.71 -19.96 -27.71
N SER A 761 50.33 -20.79 -26.80
CA SER A 761 51.03 -21.73 -25.87
C SER A 761 51.82 -21.02 -24.77
N CYS A 762 51.69 -21.35 -23.52
CA CYS A 762 52.07 -22.50 -22.71
C CYS A 762 51.52 -22.40 -21.28
N THR A 763 50.96 -23.43 -20.78
CA THR A 763 51.39 -24.51 -19.84
C THR A 763 51.49 -24.04 -18.39
N ASP A 764 51.12 -24.73 -17.37
CA ASP A 764 50.80 -26.09 -16.92
C ASP A 764 50.35 -25.96 -15.45
N SER A 765 49.66 -26.68 -14.77
CA SER A 765 49.27 -28.09 -14.61
C SER A 765 48.62 -28.23 -13.21
N GLN A 766 47.63 -28.89 -12.96
CA GLN A 766 47.38 -30.25 -12.52
C GLN A 766 46.04 -30.39 -11.77
N THR A 767 45.28 -31.30 -12.23
CA THR A 767 44.10 -31.92 -11.59
C THR A 767 44.48 -33.32 -11.12
N PRO A 768 43.52 -34.15 -10.60
CA PRO A 768 42.56 -34.13 -9.53
C PRO A 768 42.78 -35.30 -8.53
N PRO A 769 41.88 -35.84 -7.70
CA PRO A 769 40.73 -36.60 -8.11
C PRO A 769 39.49 -36.69 -7.15
N SER A 770 38.36 -37.09 -7.76
CA SER A 770 37.31 -38.03 -7.31
C SER A 770 36.25 -37.62 -6.32
N SER A 771 35.02 -37.71 -6.84
CA SER A 771 33.72 -37.94 -6.11
C SER A 771 33.69 -39.31 -5.39
N PRO A 772 32.74 -39.58 -4.46
CA PRO A 772 31.39 -39.89 -4.86
C PRO A 772 30.23 -39.58 -3.85
N VAL A 773 29.01 -39.45 -4.40
CA VAL A 773 27.71 -40.04 -4.02
C VAL A 773 26.94 -39.61 -2.76
N GLN A 774 25.78 -39.04 -3.05
CA GLN A 774 24.45 -39.15 -2.37
C GLN A 774 24.31 -38.97 -0.86
N GLY A 775 23.35 -38.10 -0.51
CA GLY A 775 22.73 -38.07 0.80
C GLY A 775 21.71 -36.94 0.93
N THR A 776 20.46 -37.27 0.67
CA THR A 776 19.26 -36.54 1.06
C THR A 776 19.24 -36.29 2.57
N THR A 777 19.07 -35.06 3.01
CA THR A 777 18.71 -34.76 4.40
C THR A 777 17.57 -33.78 4.46
N PRO A 778 16.60 -34.01 5.35
CA PRO A 778 15.39 -33.21 5.49
C PRO A 778 15.65 -31.97 6.33
N TYR A 779 14.95 -30.89 6.01
CA TYR A 779 14.91 -29.64 6.77
C TYR A 779 14.43 -29.90 8.20
N ILE A 780 15.28 -29.61 9.17
CA ILE A 780 14.96 -29.58 10.60
C ILE A 780 14.76 -28.14 11.00
N PHE A 781 13.55 -27.80 11.44
CA PHE A 781 13.23 -26.54 12.13
C PHE A 781 13.96 -26.47 13.48
N PRO A 782 14.48 -25.30 13.89
CA PRO A 782 15.12 -25.15 15.19
C PRO A 782 14.10 -25.17 16.33
N ARG A 783 14.31 -26.09 17.26
CA ARG A 783 13.49 -26.33 18.46
C ARG A 783 13.70 -25.34 19.61
N ASN A 784 14.35 -24.23 19.42
CA ASN A 784 14.83 -23.38 20.53
C ASN A 784 13.91 -22.24 20.96
N LEU A 785 12.69 -22.12 20.39
CA LEU A 785 11.76 -21.03 20.74
C LEU A 785 10.94 -21.30 22.01
N ILE A 786 10.78 -22.59 22.37
CA ILE A 786 9.95 -22.99 23.54
C ILE A 786 10.70 -22.93 24.86
N GLU A 787 12.02 -23.04 24.86
CA GLU A 787 12.85 -22.94 26.08
C GLU A 787 13.11 -21.50 26.53
N SER A 788 13.12 -20.53 25.62
CA SER A 788 13.30 -19.11 25.98
C SER A 788 12.08 -18.48 26.65
N LEU A 789 10.88 -19.08 26.51
CA LEU A 789 9.64 -18.58 27.13
C LEU A 789 9.44 -19.14 28.56
N ARG A 790 10.14 -20.21 28.93
CA ARG A 790 10.03 -20.79 30.30
C ARG A 790 10.92 -20.12 31.35
N THR A 791 11.90 -19.32 30.95
CA THR A 791 12.82 -18.62 31.83
C THR A 791 12.33 -17.25 32.32
N LEU A 792 11.22 -16.73 31.78
CA LEU A 792 10.64 -15.44 32.14
C LEU A 792 9.59 -15.48 33.29
N GLU A 793 9.23 -16.68 33.79
CA GLU A 793 8.18 -16.82 34.82
C GLU A 793 8.68 -16.82 36.28
N LEU A 794 9.96 -16.68 36.56
CA LEU A 794 10.51 -16.89 37.92
C LEU A 794 11.04 -15.67 38.67
N SER A 795 10.84 -14.43 38.22
CA SER A 795 11.34 -13.28 38.98
C SER A 795 10.36 -12.14 39.12
N ASN A 796 9.15 -12.37 39.63
CA ASN A 796 8.29 -11.33 40.15
C ASN A 796 7.60 -11.78 41.45
N LYS A 797 8.32 -11.77 42.54
CA LYS A 797 7.74 -11.67 43.91
C LYS A 797 8.61 -10.83 44.83
N THR A 798 7.93 -9.83 45.42
CA THR A 798 8.26 -8.99 46.61
C THR A 798 9.07 -7.72 46.38
N GLN A 799 8.44 -6.53 46.50
CA GLN A 799 8.33 -5.84 47.77
C GLN A 799 7.43 -4.58 47.69
N LYS A 800 6.74 -4.31 48.80
CA LYS A 800 5.77 -3.26 49.09
C LYS A 800 6.41 -1.89 49.36
N ALA A 801 5.57 -0.86 49.14
CA ALA A 801 5.69 0.57 49.41
C ALA A 801 6.06 0.96 50.87
N PRO A 802 6.38 2.23 51.21
CA PRO A 802 5.30 3.17 51.57
C PRO A 802 5.47 4.65 51.16
N ASP A 803 4.31 5.28 51.15
CA ASP A 803 3.83 6.64 51.18
C ASP A 803 4.79 7.81 51.60
N SER A 804 4.63 9.00 50.94
CA SER A 804 4.01 10.18 51.54
C SER A 804 4.15 11.47 50.71
N GLN A 805 3.02 12.10 50.44
CA GLN A 805 2.68 13.51 50.65
C GLN A 805 3.21 14.63 49.75
N THR A 806 2.23 15.25 49.06
CA THR A 806 2.15 16.63 48.56
C THR A 806 2.34 17.72 49.67
N PRO A 807 2.56 19.01 49.34
CA PRO A 807 1.48 19.95 49.05
C PRO A 807 1.84 21.11 48.08
N GLU A 808 0.83 21.48 47.23
CA GLU A 808 0.08 22.76 47.21
C GLU A 808 0.78 24.11 47.18
N GLU A 809 0.43 24.86 46.21
CA GLU A 809 -0.29 26.15 46.13
C GLU A 809 0.48 27.46 45.86
N LYS A 810 -0.10 28.18 44.88
CA LYS A 810 -0.52 29.59 44.78
C LYS A 810 0.52 30.60 44.25
N LEU A 811 0.19 31.52 43.46
CA LEU A 811 -0.91 32.39 42.99
C LEU A 811 -0.35 33.60 42.25
N LEU A 812 -1.06 34.07 41.23
CA LEU A 812 -1.28 35.48 40.80
C LEU A 812 -0.08 36.34 40.35
N GLY A 813 -0.15 37.04 39.23
CA GLY A 813 -0.93 38.18 38.84
C GLY A 813 -0.37 38.90 37.64
N GLU A 814 -1.24 39.31 36.77
CA GLU A 814 -1.46 40.55 36.05
C GLU A 814 -0.29 41.56 35.87
N ALA A 815 -0.07 42.22 34.81
CA ALA A 815 -0.83 43.00 33.87
C ALA A 815 0.09 43.82 32.95
N ALA A 816 -0.39 43.98 31.72
CA ALA A 816 -0.45 45.19 30.93
C ALA A 816 0.78 45.98 30.50
N GLY A 817 0.80 46.26 29.19
CA GLY A 817 1.10 47.59 28.61
C GLY A 817 2.35 47.69 27.77
N GLY A 818 2.30 47.67 26.44
CA GLY A 818 2.21 48.91 25.64
C GLY A 818 3.50 49.30 24.95
N GLN A 819 3.40 49.41 23.62
CA GLN A 819 4.05 50.38 22.71
C GLN A 819 5.44 50.08 22.10
N ASP A 820 5.31 49.92 20.78
CA ASP A 820 6.15 50.37 19.66
C ASP A 820 7.57 50.92 19.93
N LEU A 821 8.53 50.49 19.17
CA LEU A 821 9.34 51.30 18.25
C LEU A 821 10.44 50.47 17.55
N ASP A 822 10.51 50.72 16.32
CA ASP A 822 11.39 50.47 15.20
C ASP A 822 12.90 50.33 15.46
N ASP A 823 13.49 49.64 14.51
CA ASP A 823 14.80 49.78 13.89
C ASP A 823 15.91 48.76 14.17
N SER A 824 16.07 47.99 13.10
CA SER A 824 17.34 47.56 12.49
C SER A 824 18.52 47.12 13.34
N LYS A 825 18.98 45.94 12.89
CA LYS A 825 20.35 45.39 12.89
C LYS A 825 20.78 44.35 13.87
N LEU A 826 21.35 43.35 13.23
CA LEU A 826 22.38 42.40 13.65
C LEU A 826 21.94 41.13 14.43
N MET A 827 22.17 40.03 13.71
CA MET A 827 22.81 38.82 14.22
C MET A 827 22.61 38.48 15.70
N GLY A 828 21.91 37.42 15.94
CA GLY A 828 21.92 36.81 17.27
C GLY A 828 21.03 35.58 17.27
N PHE A 829 21.65 34.44 17.21
CA PHE A 829 21.15 33.14 17.56
C PHE A 829 20.24 33.21 18.80
N GLY A 830 19.10 32.57 18.74
CA GLY A 830 18.23 32.38 19.87
C GLY A 830 17.35 31.17 19.65
N ASP A 831 17.85 30.06 20.18
CA ASP A 831 17.24 28.75 20.25
C ASP A 831 15.90 28.76 20.95
N THR A 832 14.98 27.96 20.44
CA THR A 832 14.19 26.96 21.19
C THR A 832 13.65 25.93 20.21
N ASP A 833 14.50 24.98 19.80
CA ASP A 833 14.05 23.73 19.24
C ASP A 833 13.96 22.70 20.36
N GLU A 834 12.75 22.19 20.59
CA GLU A 834 12.54 20.94 21.30
C GLU A 834 13.28 19.83 20.53
N ALA A 835 14.40 19.41 21.10
CA ALA A 835 15.20 18.32 20.56
C ALA A 835 14.39 17.01 20.58
N THR A 836 13.90 16.61 19.44
CA THR A 836 13.44 15.25 19.20
C THR A 836 14.64 14.32 19.31
N PHE A 837 14.70 13.52 20.36
CA PHE A 837 15.70 12.49 20.54
C PHE A 837 15.46 11.35 19.56
N TYR A 838 16.32 11.22 18.54
CA TYR A 838 16.37 10.03 17.71
C TYR A 838 17.19 8.95 18.42
N ALA A 839 16.60 7.78 18.63
CA ALA A 839 17.34 6.62 19.12
C ALA A 839 18.27 6.12 17.99
N VAL A 840 19.56 6.46 18.11
CA VAL A 840 20.60 5.95 17.21
C VAL A 840 20.94 4.52 17.63
N THR A 841 20.73 3.53 16.75
CA THR A 841 21.15 2.14 16.98
C THR A 841 22.63 2.01 16.61
N PRO A 842 23.54 1.76 17.58
CA PRO A 842 24.96 1.62 17.29
C PRO A 842 25.27 0.37 16.47
N LEU A 843 26.30 0.42 15.63
CA LEU A 843 26.81 -0.74 14.92
C LEU A 843 27.30 -1.80 15.93
N PRO A 844 26.88 -3.07 15.82
CA PRO A 844 27.31 -4.13 16.72
C PRO A 844 28.76 -4.58 16.44
N TRP A 845 29.37 -4.17 15.32
CA TRP A 845 30.74 -4.48 14.92
C TRP A 845 31.27 -3.40 13.97
N CYS A 846 32.59 -3.16 14.02
CA CYS A 846 33.31 -2.21 13.18
C CYS A 846 34.69 -2.78 12.85
N PRO A 847 35.17 -2.75 11.59
CA PRO A 847 36.50 -3.27 11.24
C PRO A 847 37.65 -2.52 11.94
N HIS A 848 37.39 -1.31 12.43
CA HIS A 848 38.38 -0.45 13.09
C HIS A 848 38.53 -0.73 14.60
N LEU A 849 37.81 -1.69 15.16
CA LEU A 849 37.98 -2.13 16.55
C LEU A 849 39.38 -2.64 16.83
N THR A 850 40.12 -3.06 15.83
CA THR A 850 41.56 -3.45 15.93
C THR A 850 42.49 -2.29 16.24
N ALA A 851 42.03 -1.04 16.08
CA ALA A 851 42.81 0.17 16.41
C ALA A 851 42.67 0.60 17.86
N VAL A 852 41.83 -0.10 18.65
CA VAL A 852 41.73 0.15 20.12
C VAL A 852 42.97 -0.37 20.83
N CYS A 853 43.70 0.52 21.47
CA CYS A 853 44.89 0.18 22.25
C CYS A 853 44.53 -0.19 23.70
N PRO A 854 45.39 -0.95 24.40
CA PRO A 854 45.22 -1.25 25.81
C PRO A 854 45.13 0.03 26.69
N ILE A 855 44.25 -0.04 27.68
CA ILE A 855 44.04 1.09 28.62
C ILE A 855 45.38 1.48 29.27
N PRO A 856 45.75 2.77 29.33
CA PRO A 856 46.96 3.24 29.99
C PRO A 856 47.00 2.83 31.46
N ALA A 857 48.20 2.52 31.96
CA ALA A 857 48.40 2.17 33.38
C ALA A 857 48.00 3.29 34.36
N ALA A 858 47.96 4.54 33.87
CA ALA A 858 47.48 5.68 34.63
C ALA A 858 45.94 5.77 34.75
N GLY A 859 45.20 4.90 34.03
CA GLY A 859 43.74 4.95 33.93
C GLY A 859 43.22 6.03 32.99
N LEU A 860 41.91 6.33 33.09
CA LEU A 860 41.22 7.40 32.40
C LEU A 860 40.76 8.46 33.36
N ASP A 861 40.95 9.73 33.03
CA ASP A 861 40.38 10.86 33.76
C ASP A 861 39.37 11.59 32.86
N VAL A 862 38.08 11.41 33.12
CA VAL A 862 36.98 12.01 32.36
C VAL A 862 36.83 13.51 32.56
N THR A 863 37.58 14.10 33.53
CA THR A 863 37.61 15.54 33.79
C THR A 863 38.77 16.25 33.10
N GLN A 864 39.56 15.48 32.32
CA GLN A 864 40.74 16.02 31.65
C GLN A 864 40.32 17.04 30.56
N PRO A 865 40.94 18.24 30.55
CA PRO A 865 40.67 19.24 29.53
C PRO A 865 41.20 18.83 28.15
N CYS A 866 40.61 19.42 27.10
CA CYS A 866 41.16 19.33 25.74
C CYS A 866 42.63 19.76 25.73
N GLN A 867 43.52 18.92 25.20
CA GLN A 867 44.96 19.19 25.16
C GLN A 867 45.32 20.40 24.29
N ASP A 868 44.54 20.71 23.29
CA ASP A 868 44.85 21.79 22.35
C ASP A 868 44.32 23.15 22.78
N CYS A 869 43.12 23.21 23.40
CA CYS A 869 42.51 24.51 23.78
C CYS A 869 42.17 24.65 25.26
N GLY A 870 42.35 23.63 26.08
CA GLY A 870 42.02 23.66 27.49
C GLY A 870 40.52 23.64 27.83
N SER A 871 39.63 23.43 26.86
CA SER A 871 38.17 23.33 27.08
C SER A 871 37.84 22.10 27.92
N LEU A 872 36.93 22.29 28.88
CA LEU A 872 36.35 21.20 29.68
C LEU A 872 35.00 20.70 29.12
N GLN A 873 34.51 21.32 28.03
CA GLN A 873 33.21 21.03 27.48
C GLN A 873 33.32 20.01 26.33
N GLU A 874 32.40 19.04 26.33
CA GLU A 874 32.20 18.03 25.27
C GLU A 874 33.53 17.36 24.83
N ASN A 875 34.32 16.87 25.84
CA ASN A 875 35.56 16.21 25.53
C ASN A 875 35.39 14.74 25.17
N TRP A 876 36.23 14.29 24.25
CA TRP A 876 36.32 12.92 23.75
C TRP A 876 37.75 12.39 23.95
N VAL A 877 37.87 11.10 24.20
CA VAL A 877 39.19 10.44 24.28
C VAL A 877 39.39 9.53 23.08
N CYS A 878 40.53 9.65 22.43
CA CYS A 878 40.94 8.77 21.36
C CYS A 878 41.28 7.36 21.89
N LEU A 879 40.66 6.31 21.40
CA LEU A 879 40.92 4.94 21.87
C LEU A 879 42.17 4.30 21.29
N SER A 880 42.87 4.96 20.37
CA SER A 880 44.16 4.52 19.83
C SER A 880 45.36 5.09 20.59
N CYS A 881 45.31 6.34 21.10
CA CYS A 881 46.43 6.98 21.80
C CYS A 881 46.07 7.60 23.15
N TYR A 882 44.79 7.59 23.52
CA TYR A 882 44.25 8.14 24.79
C TYR A 882 44.41 9.63 24.98
N GLN A 883 44.61 10.38 23.88
CA GLN A 883 44.61 11.83 23.89
C GLN A 883 43.20 12.37 24.03
N VAL A 884 43.00 13.41 24.83
CA VAL A 884 41.70 14.04 25.06
C VAL A 884 41.60 15.34 24.28
N CYS A 885 40.58 15.47 23.43
CA CYS A 885 40.30 16.64 22.61
C CYS A 885 38.81 16.97 22.65
N CYS A 886 38.43 18.23 22.42
CA CYS A 886 37.02 18.66 22.41
C CYS A 886 36.28 18.24 21.13
N GLY A 887 34.96 18.06 21.26
CA GLY A 887 34.07 17.62 20.20
C GLY A 887 33.81 18.66 19.11
N ARG A 888 33.03 18.25 18.09
CA ARG A 888 32.75 19.04 16.88
C ARG A 888 32.03 20.35 17.14
N TYR A 889 31.27 20.42 18.21
CA TYR A 889 30.48 21.61 18.56
C TYR A 889 31.20 22.63 19.43
N ILE A 890 32.42 22.32 19.87
CA ILE A 890 33.26 23.23 20.66
C ILE A 890 34.34 23.86 19.75
N ASN A 891 35.49 23.19 19.55
CA ASN A 891 36.54 23.64 18.64
C ASN A 891 37.02 22.55 17.67
N ALA A 892 36.33 21.43 17.61
CA ALA A 892 36.54 20.30 16.67
C ALA A 892 37.94 19.67 16.73
N HIS A 893 38.71 19.81 17.82
CA HIS A 893 40.09 19.29 17.93
C HIS A 893 40.16 17.77 17.87
N MET A 894 39.08 17.04 18.24
CA MET A 894 39.04 15.57 18.07
C MET A 894 38.90 15.17 16.62
N ILE A 895 38.20 15.98 15.79
CA ILE A 895 38.14 15.76 14.35
C ILE A 895 39.51 16.01 13.73
N GLN A 896 40.16 17.13 14.09
CA GLN A 896 41.50 17.45 13.63
C GLN A 896 42.50 16.36 14.01
N HIS A 897 42.43 15.82 15.24
CA HIS A 897 43.23 14.70 15.73
C HIS A 897 43.03 13.44 14.85
N HIS A 898 41.80 13.17 14.47
CA HIS A 898 41.50 12.07 13.55
C HIS A 898 42.10 12.30 12.15
N GLU A 899 41.94 13.50 11.60
CA GLU A 899 42.48 13.87 10.28
C GLU A 899 44.01 13.82 10.23
N ASP A 900 44.68 14.28 11.30
CA ASP A 900 46.14 14.34 11.37
C ASP A 900 46.78 12.97 11.58
N LEU A 901 46.17 12.09 12.40
CA LEU A 901 46.76 10.83 12.83
C LEU A 901 46.06 9.57 12.33
N GLY A 902 44.87 9.71 11.68
CA GLY A 902 44.11 8.59 11.16
C GLY A 902 43.49 7.68 12.23
N HIS A 903 43.35 8.15 13.49
CA HIS A 903 42.82 7.37 14.60
C HIS A 903 41.28 7.26 14.50
N PRO A 904 40.71 6.06 14.35
CA PRO A 904 39.31 5.96 13.90
C PRO A 904 38.29 6.02 15.03
N LEU A 905 38.62 5.59 16.27
CA LEU A 905 37.66 5.37 17.35
C LEU A 905 37.87 6.30 18.50
N VAL A 906 36.81 6.94 18.97
CA VAL A 906 36.81 7.86 20.08
C VAL A 906 35.66 7.60 21.06
N LEU A 907 35.84 7.86 22.33
CA LEU A 907 34.83 7.71 23.42
C LEU A 907 34.47 9.09 23.96
N SER A 908 33.20 9.40 24.01
CA SER A 908 32.65 10.62 24.60
C SER A 908 32.69 10.57 26.13
N PHE A 909 33.16 11.65 26.78
CA PHE A 909 33.07 11.80 28.23
C PHE A 909 31.72 12.34 28.70
N VAL A 910 30.88 12.81 27.74
CA VAL A 910 29.54 13.33 28.07
C VAL A 910 28.55 12.20 28.30
N ASP A 911 28.43 11.25 27.35
CA ASP A 911 27.43 10.21 27.35
C ASP A 911 28.00 8.78 27.28
N LEU A 912 29.32 8.63 27.25
CA LEU A 912 30.07 7.37 27.14
C LEU A 912 29.74 6.59 25.85
N SER A 913 29.28 7.28 24.83
CA SER A 913 29.10 6.71 23.48
C SER A 913 30.46 6.59 22.77
N THR A 914 30.59 5.60 21.89
CA THR A 914 31.80 5.42 21.06
C THR A 914 31.48 5.69 19.60
N TRP A 915 32.26 6.63 19.00
CA TRP A 915 32.11 7.01 17.59
C TRP A 915 33.30 6.49 16.78
N CYS A 916 33.01 6.00 15.56
CA CYS A 916 34.03 5.65 14.58
C CYS A 916 34.01 6.66 13.42
N TYR A 917 35.06 7.42 13.23
CA TYR A 917 35.17 8.42 12.14
C TYR A 917 35.19 7.80 10.75
N HIS A 918 35.83 6.64 10.59
CA HIS A 918 35.87 5.94 9.30
C HIS A 918 34.50 5.31 8.91
N CYS A 919 33.74 4.79 9.90
CA CYS A 919 32.42 4.24 9.68
C CYS A 919 31.32 5.30 9.74
N GLN A 920 31.63 6.50 10.23
CA GLN A 920 30.68 7.60 10.50
C GLN A 920 29.47 7.17 11.30
N ALA A 921 29.68 6.31 12.30
CA ALA A 921 28.61 5.70 13.09
C ALA A 921 29.05 5.46 14.54
N TYR A 922 28.07 5.42 15.44
CA TYR A 922 28.27 4.90 16.78
C TYR A 922 28.54 3.40 16.76
N VAL A 923 29.42 2.92 17.65
CA VAL A 923 29.80 1.51 17.75
C VAL A 923 29.57 0.99 19.15
N HIS A 924 28.90 -0.15 19.29
CA HIS A 924 28.73 -0.86 20.54
C HIS A 924 29.20 -2.31 20.41
N HIS A 925 30.36 -2.63 20.98
CA HIS A 925 30.98 -3.94 20.88
C HIS A 925 31.63 -4.37 22.18
N GLN A 926 31.71 -5.69 22.43
CA GLN A 926 32.29 -6.23 23.67
C GLN A 926 33.74 -5.75 23.94
N ALA A 927 34.54 -5.55 22.90
CA ALA A 927 35.90 -5.04 23.02
C ALA A 927 35.99 -3.61 23.59
N LEU A 928 34.88 -2.85 23.65
CA LEU A 928 34.82 -1.48 24.15
C LEU A 928 34.28 -1.43 25.60
N LEU A 929 33.80 -2.56 26.15
CA LEU A 929 33.18 -2.57 27.47
C LEU A 929 34.14 -2.22 28.59
N ASP A 930 35.37 -2.68 28.54
CA ASP A 930 36.39 -2.40 29.61
C ASP A 930 36.72 -0.92 29.69
N VAL A 931 36.92 -0.25 28.55
CA VAL A 931 37.20 1.19 28.52
C VAL A 931 36.01 2.02 28.89
N LYS A 932 34.78 1.61 28.48
CA LYS A 932 33.53 2.26 28.87
C LYS A 932 33.27 2.10 30.36
N ASN A 933 33.49 0.91 30.94
CA ASN A 933 33.32 0.68 32.37
C ASN A 933 34.30 1.51 33.20
N LEU A 934 35.56 1.61 32.77
CA LEU A 934 36.53 2.45 33.42
C LEU A 934 36.13 3.93 33.40
N ALA A 935 35.67 4.43 32.25
CA ALA A 935 35.18 5.80 32.14
C ALA A 935 33.92 6.02 33.01
N HIS A 936 33.02 5.01 33.09
CA HIS A 936 31.83 5.05 33.94
C HIS A 936 32.19 5.08 35.42
N GLN A 937 33.11 4.22 35.89
CA GLN A 937 33.64 4.24 37.25
C GLN A 937 34.28 5.58 37.58
N ASN A 938 35.07 6.14 36.69
CA ASN A 938 35.72 7.42 36.91
C ASN A 938 34.72 8.59 36.98
N LYS A 939 33.62 8.50 36.21
CA LYS A 939 32.58 9.53 36.15
C LYS A 939 31.55 9.44 37.26
N PHE A 940 31.07 8.23 37.61
CA PHE A 940 29.95 7.99 38.49
C PHE A 940 30.32 7.27 39.82
N GLY A 941 31.53 6.73 39.92
CA GLY A 941 32.02 6.04 41.12
C GLY A 941 31.55 4.59 41.27
N GLU A 942 30.89 4.04 40.27
CA GLU A 942 30.33 2.67 40.25
C GLU A 942 30.50 1.99 38.90
N ASP A 943 30.40 0.65 38.89
CA ASP A 943 30.48 -0.12 37.67
C ASP A 943 29.27 0.11 36.78
N MET A 944 29.50 0.06 35.46
CA MET A 944 28.40 0.13 34.46
C MET A 944 27.45 -1.05 34.65
N PRO A 945 26.12 -0.83 34.66
CA PRO A 945 25.15 -1.93 34.74
C PRO A 945 25.39 -2.96 33.63
N ARG A 946 25.57 -4.22 33.99
CA ARG A 946 25.73 -5.28 32.99
C ARG A 946 24.38 -5.49 32.27
N PRO A 947 24.35 -5.47 30.95
CA PRO A 947 23.14 -5.87 30.25
C PRO A 947 22.85 -7.35 30.56
N HIS A 948 21.65 -7.63 31.04
CA HIS A 948 21.14 -8.98 31.30
C HIS A 948 20.83 -9.70 30.01
#